data_e7d16040225bc33ee86966bfd4978c79
#
_entry.id   e7d16040225bc33ee86966bfd4978c79
#
_cell.length_a   1.000
_cell.length_b   1.000
_cell.length_c   1.000
_cell.angle_alpha   90.00
_cell.angle_beta   90.00
_cell.angle_gamma   90.00
#
_symmetry.space_group_name_H-M   'P 1'
#
loop_
_entity.id
_entity.type
_entity.pdbx_description
1 polymer ?
#
loop_
_entity_poly.entity_id
_entity_poly.type
_entity_poly.pdbx_seq_one_letter_code
_entity_poly.pdbx_strand_id
1 'polypeptide(L)'
;MAALVLLRNPLAPHTREMSEIAAGTRVIDWLQGHHPAGFGMPIRFHLNGVEKELDDLDYAVAADDVIVIALMPAEPISLTSIAISFAVSAALAAISFAVNYFFFRPQEKSGGMKGERRSVYDISTDQNSAKLGEAIPVVYGTVLMTPDYVSQPYTWYSWSLANNGEALNGIQYLDVLLCVGQGNIDVTDVFVGDTDVATLPSGVVSWQLFKPSQHNSTMGTIAAAMGSGFFENVITSTEVSNQELPDQNSSAGYFATGKPGAKGSRFQIDLICPSGLFFVDANNDDIDPYSRDFRVDWQEMDDNDNQIGTVYSQTVTMSTFAPNVTNRAVLASPVRRTFTITAVKSARWAVKVTRLDAAPRPQKGNSLTVWAGLKLIVDNAATPVYGNVTLLAARIKASRGLGTDAAIRIRVKATRRLPPPTGGTEALSTSGADAFADVYVNTVYGAARPRSELDTATLTSLRSDWGSYQFNYVFRERITVWDALRTITTPFGAEPLPVGAVMSVAQDKVKSVRSMLFTDANIIAGSMTVTYSFDEEGAADGVEIEYLDPKDFRQSYATWPTNALIPDKFTVPGITSATHAAEYARLTWQRSQLQRKRITFDTELEGLILQLGDRIGVSHNLPKWGDGGLVIGQSGNTLAVDRNLDWTGGAKQILLRKPDGSVTDPITVTEGDFPNKVVLPGAAPTTINYDNDNEYTSFAFGSSTTLVRDFIVISTKPTGENTVTVEAVNYAPTIFDGAMSFMD
;
A
#
# COMPACT_ATOMS: atom_id res chain seq x y z
N MET A 1 21.36 39.38 6.99
CA MET A 1 22.37 38.35 7.38
C MET A 1 21.68 37.01 7.30
N ALA A 2 22.31 35.98 6.77
CA ALA A 2 21.75 34.66 6.70
C ALA A 2 21.97 33.91 8.01
N ALA A 3 21.07 32.96 8.32
CA ALA A 3 21.20 32.11 9.50
C ALA A 3 21.96 30.83 9.13
N LEU A 4 23.02 30.49 9.89
CA LEU A 4 23.73 29.24 9.78
C LEU A 4 23.50 28.41 11.05
N VAL A 5 23.04 27.17 10.86
CA VAL A 5 22.79 26.20 11.94
C VAL A 5 23.73 25.02 11.77
N LEU A 6 24.59 24.80 12.74
CA LEU A 6 25.48 23.65 12.80
C LEU A 6 24.88 22.59 13.75
N LEU A 7 24.56 21.42 13.22
CA LEU A 7 24.08 20.26 13.96
C LEU A 7 25.22 19.27 14.20
N ARG A 8 25.85 19.33 15.39
CA ARG A 8 26.92 18.38 15.76
C ARG A 8 26.42 16.97 15.99
N ASN A 9 25.14 16.83 16.36
CA ASN A 9 24.47 15.56 16.51
C ASN A 9 23.06 15.69 15.93
N PRO A 10 22.78 15.13 14.72
CA PRO A 10 21.44 15.18 14.10
C PRO A 10 20.34 14.53 14.95
N LEU A 11 20.70 13.58 15.83
CA LEU A 11 19.76 12.91 16.73
C LEU A 11 19.45 13.72 18.02
N ALA A 12 20.16 14.80 18.25
CA ALA A 12 19.97 15.70 19.39
C ALA A 12 19.88 17.18 18.91
N PRO A 13 18.82 17.57 18.19
CA PRO A 13 18.72 18.90 17.56
C PRO A 13 18.68 20.07 18.57
N HIS A 14 18.50 19.80 19.86
CA HIS A 14 18.63 20.80 20.91
C HIS A 14 20.08 21.25 21.18
N THR A 15 21.08 20.51 20.67
CA THR A 15 22.51 20.85 20.76
C THR A 15 23.02 21.67 19.56
N ARG A 16 22.09 22.25 18.79
CA ARG A 16 22.43 23.08 17.62
C ARG A 16 23.19 24.33 18.02
N GLU A 17 24.20 24.67 17.22
CA GLU A 17 24.89 25.95 17.28
C GLU A 17 24.32 26.86 16.18
N MET A 18 23.92 28.07 16.54
CA MET A 18 23.40 29.05 15.58
C MET A 18 24.40 30.18 15.43
N SER A 19 24.69 30.53 14.17
CA SER A 19 25.58 31.63 13.81
C SER A 19 24.98 32.45 12.70
N GLU A 20 25.41 33.70 12.54
CA GLU A 20 25.04 34.55 11.45
C GLU A 20 26.19 34.65 10.44
N ILE A 21 25.84 34.60 9.16
CA ILE A 21 26.81 34.75 8.08
C ILE A 21 26.45 36.01 7.25
N ALA A 22 27.43 36.82 6.92
CA ALA A 22 27.21 38.05 6.16
C ALA A 22 26.81 37.72 4.71
N ALA A 23 25.82 38.41 4.17
CA ALA A 23 25.44 38.26 2.77
C ALA A 23 26.64 38.52 1.83
N GLY A 24 26.77 37.66 0.82
CA GLY A 24 27.93 37.69 -0.10
C GLY A 24 29.15 36.87 0.34
N THR A 25 29.18 36.34 1.58
CA THR A 25 30.23 35.43 2.05
C THR A 25 29.94 34.02 1.51
N ARG A 26 30.99 33.34 1.01
CA ARG A 26 30.85 31.93 0.60
C ARG A 26 30.78 31.03 1.85
N VAL A 27 29.94 30.02 1.82
CA VAL A 27 29.77 29.09 2.95
C VAL A 27 31.11 28.42 3.29
N ILE A 28 31.90 28.04 2.28
CA ILE A 28 33.21 27.40 2.46
C ILE A 28 34.25 28.32 3.16
N ASP A 29 34.25 29.62 2.82
CA ASP A 29 35.17 30.59 3.45
C ASP A 29 34.84 30.80 4.92
N TRP A 30 33.52 30.84 5.22
CA TRP A 30 33.07 30.95 6.62
C TRP A 30 33.46 29.71 7.43
N LEU A 31 33.28 28.50 6.84
CA LEU A 31 33.64 27.24 7.47
C LEU A 31 35.14 27.15 7.73
N GLN A 32 35.97 27.52 6.77
CA GLN A 32 37.43 27.53 6.92
C GLN A 32 37.90 28.51 8.01
N GLY A 33 37.21 29.65 8.13
CA GLY A 33 37.52 30.64 9.16
C GLY A 33 37.16 30.21 10.58
N HIS A 34 36.03 29.48 10.76
CA HIS A 34 35.54 29.10 12.08
C HIS A 34 35.89 27.66 12.48
N HIS A 35 36.11 26.79 11.51
CA HIS A 35 36.47 25.37 11.72
C HIS A 35 37.70 24.98 10.84
N PRO A 36 38.86 25.60 11.04
CA PRO A 36 40.03 25.40 10.18
C PRO A 36 40.56 23.96 10.19
N ALA A 37 40.28 23.18 11.23
CA ALA A 37 40.65 21.77 11.31
C ALA A 37 39.63 20.82 10.64
N GLY A 38 38.55 21.38 10.06
CA GLY A 38 37.43 20.58 9.59
C GLY A 38 36.61 19.91 10.73
N PHE A 39 35.72 19.01 10.39
CA PHE A 39 34.83 18.37 11.37
C PHE A 39 35.24 16.95 11.76
N GLY A 40 36.23 16.35 11.09
CA GLY A 40 36.65 14.97 11.31
C GLY A 40 35.57 13.91 11.01
N MET A 41 34.41 14.33 10.51
CA MET A 41 33.25 13.51 10.15
C MET A 41 32.63 14.03 8.86
N PRO A 42 31.95 13.17 8.05
CA PRO A 42 31.19 13.60 6.89
C PRO A 42 30.11 14.61 7.28
N ILE A 43 29.89 15.59 6.42
CA ILE A 43 28.84 16.60 6.61
C ILE A 43 27.78 16.50 5.53
N ARG A 44 26.54 16.89 5.87
CA ARG A 44 25.47 17.19 4.91
C ARG A 44 25.20 18.68 4.92
N PHE A 45 25.00 19.22 3.75
CA PHE A 45 24.77 20.64 3.55
C PHE A 45 23.36 20.88 2.99
N HIS A 46 22.60 21.75 3.64
CA HIS A 46 21.25 22.13 3.21
C HIS A 46 21.17 23.64 3.09
N LEU A 47 20.62 24.12 1.98
CA LEU A 47 20.33 25.52 1.74
C LEU A 47 18.83 25.70 1.56
N ASN A 48 18.22 26.53 2.42
CA ASN A 48 16.78 26.78 2.43
C ASN A 48 15.92 25.50 2.50
N GLY A 49 16.39 24.51 3.26
CA GLY A 49 15.71 23.22 3.45
C GLY A 49 15.93 22.19 2.32
N VAL A 50 16.72 22.52 1.29
CA VAL A 50 17.07 21.59 0.20
C VAL A 50 18.49 21.08 0.40
N GLU A 51 18.67 19.75 0.42
CA GLU A 51 19.99 19.13 0.48
C GLU A 51 20.79 19.49 -0.80
N LYS A 52 22.05 19.88 -0.63
CA LYS A 52 22.97 20.31 -1.66
C LYS A 52 24.20 19.43 -1.65
N GLU A 53 24.88 19.33 -2.79
CA GLU A 53 26.17 18.65 -2.87
C GLU A 53 27.28 19.47 -2.19
N LEU A 54 28.36 18.81 -1.78
CA LEU A 54 29.49 19.50 -1.11
C LEU A 54 30.19 20.52 -2.01
N ASP A 55 30.09 20.34 -3.32
CA ASP A 55 30.60 21.29 -4.32
C ASP A 55 29.83 22.62 -4.30
N ASP A 56 28.59 22.61 -3.84
CA ASP A 56 27.75 23.80 -3.67
C ASP A 56 28.15 24.66 -2.43
N LEU A 57 29.09 24.23 -1.60
CA LEU A 57 29.61 25.03 -0.48
C LEU A 57 30.32 26.33 -0.95
N ASP A 58 30.65 26.45 -2.22
CA ASP A 58 31.17 27.68 -2.85
C ASP A 58 30.08 28.75 -3.06
N TYR A 59 28.84 28.47 -2.68
CA TYR A 59 27.70 29.38 -2.77
C TYR A 59 27.89 30.64 -1.92
N ALA A 60 27.67 31.80 -2.53
CA ALA A 60 27.67 33.09 -1.85
C ALA A 60 26.27 33.39 -1.27
N VAL A 61 26.21 33.49 0.02
CA VAL A 61 24.96 33.52 0.81
C VAL A 61 24.15 34.80 0.55
N ALA A 62 22.83 34.68 0.33
CA ALA A 62 21.89 35.82 0.29
C ALA A 62 21.43 36.21 1.70
N ALA A 63 20.82 37.42 1.86
CA ALA A 63 20.53 38.00 3.17
C ALA A 63 19.51 37.19 4.01
N ASP A 64 18.62 36.44 3.37
CA ASP A 64 17.53 35.69 4.01
C ASP A 64 17.70 34.17 3.92
N ASP A 65 18.91 33.71 3.53
CA ASP A 65 19.18 32.29 3.42
C ASP A 65 19.29 31.62 4.80
N VAL A 66 18.82 30.36 4.85
CA VAL A 66 18.99 29.47 5.99
C VAL A 66 19.88 28.31 5.58
N ILE A 67 21.03 28.22 6.23
CA ILE A 67 22.05 27.19 5.97
C ILE A 67 22.06 26.21 7.12
N VAL A 68 21.96 24.91 6.82
CA VAL A 68 22.07 23.86 7.84
C VAL A 68 23.20 22.92 7.45
N ILE A 69 24.14 22.75 8.37
CA ILE A 69 25.27 21.81 8.24
C ILE A 69 25.12 20.76 9.33
N ALA A 70 24.90 19.50 8.94
CA ALA A 70 24.74 18.37 9.84
C ALA A 70 25.96 17.44 9.77
N LEU A 71 26.58 17.15 10.93
CA LEU A 71 27.66 16.17 11.01
C LEU A 71 27.07 14.76 11.08
N MET A 72 27.55 13.86 10.24
CA MET A 72 27.12 12.47 10.19
C MET A 72 28.12 11.58 10.91
N PRO A 73 27.70 10.67 11.81
CA PRO A 73 28.61 9.73 12.47
C PRO A 73 29.32 8.85 11.44
N ALA A 74 30.64 8.79 11.48
CA ALA A 74 31.46 8.09 10.48
C ALA A 74 31.62 6.58 10.74
N GLU A 75 31.20 6.09 11.91
CA GLU A 75 31.30 4.66 12.26
C GLU A 75 29.93 3.98 12.16
N PRO A 76 29.83 2.76 11.61
CA PRO A 76 28.63 1.98 11.70
C PRO A 76 28.41 1.59 13.17
N ILE A 77 27.56 2.32 13.86
CA ILE A 77 26.99 1.85 15.13
C ILE A 77 26.45 0.46 14.85
N SER A 78 26.92 -0.56 15.59
CA SER A 78 26.56 -1.94 15.30
C SER A 78 25.02 -2.05 15.31
N LEU A 79 24.47 -2.69 14.28
CA LEU A 79 23.02 -2.91 14.13
C LEU A 79 22.36 -3.47 15.40
N THR A 80 23.14 -4.11 16.28
CA THR A 80 22.68 -4.66 17.57
C THR A 80 22.40 -3.59 18.63
N SER A 81 23.21 -2.53 18.73
CA SER A 81 22.98 -1.46 19.70
C SER A 81 21.90 -0.48 19.26
N ILE A 82 21.75 -0.29 17.95
CA ILE A 82 20.60 0.43 17.37
C ILE A 82 19.33 -0.41 17.51
N ALA A 83 19.39 -1.72 17.27
CA ALA A 83 18.21 -2.59 17.39
C ALA A 83 17.68 -2.64 18.83
N ILE A 84 18.54 -2.60 19.87
CA ILE A 84 18.10 -2.60 21.26
C ILE A 84 17.52 -1.23 21.66
N SER A 85 18.13 -0.13 21.27
CA SER A 85 17.60 1.21 21.57
C SER A 85 16.36 1.55 20.73
N PHE A 86 16.28 1.09 19.48
CA PHE A 86 15.07 1.20 18.66
C PHE A 86 13.98 0.21 19.09
N ALA A 87 14.33 -1.01 19.54
CA ALA A 87 13.32 -1.95 20.04
C ALA A 87 12.65 -1.45 21.33
N VAL A 88 13.40 -0.83 22.22
CA VAL A 88 12.83 -0.22 23.44
C VAL A 88 12.09 1.08 23.11
N SER A 89 12.63 1.92 22.24
CA SER A 89 11.97 3.17 21.82
C SER A 89 10.79 2.91 20.88
N ALA A 90 10.88 1.92 19.99
CA ALA A 90 9.79 1.52 19.10
C ALA A 90 8.70 0.75 19.84
N ALA A 91 9.04 -0.06 20.85
CA ALA A 91 8.03 -0.68 21.72
C ALA A 91 7.28 0.38 22.54
N LEU A 92 7.98 1.37 23.10
CA LEU A 92 7.36 2.49 23.81
C LEU A 92 6.60 3.43 22.86
N ALA A 93 7.11 3.70 21.67
CA ALA A 93 6.44 4.50 20.67
C ALA A 93 5.26 3.74 20.01
N ALA A 94 5.39 2.44 19.78
CA ALA A 94 4.29 1.63 19.23
C ALA A 94 3.14 1.50 20.23
N ILE A 95 3.44 1.36 21.53
CA ILE A 95 2.42 1.33 22.57
C ILE A 95 1.77 2.71 22.72
N SER A 96 2.54 3.80 22.70
CA SER A 96 2.01 5.18 22.75
C SER A 96 1.21 5.52 21.48
N PHE A 97 1.65 5.04 20.33
CA PHE A 97 1.00 5.29 19.03
C PHE A 97 -0.30 4.47 18.89
N ALA A 98 -0.30 3.19 19.31
CA ALA A 98 -1.51 2.37 19.34
C ALA A 98 -2.58 2.99 20.24
N VAL A 99 -2.19 3.43 21.43
CA VAL A 99 -3.07 4.07 22.40
C VAL A 99 -3.60 5.41 21.86
N ASN A 100 -2.76 6.25 21.27
CA ASN A 100 -3.20 7.53 20.72
C ASN A 100 -4.04 7.40 19.45
N TYR A 101 -3.77 6.38 18.61
CA TYR A 101 -4.50 6.17 17.36
C TYR A 101 -5.88 5.56 17.58
N PHE A 102 -6.01 4.67 18.57
CA PHE A 102 -7.27 3.94 18.83
C PHE A 102 -8.27 4.73 19.69
N PHE A 103 -7.75 5.42 20.71
CA PHE A 103 -8.61 6.04 21.73
C PHE A 103 -8.45 7.56 21.86
N PHE A 104 -7.40 8.14 21.26
CA PHE A 104 -7.15 9.57 21.32
C PHE A 104 -6.72 10.10 19.96
N ARG A 105 -7.09 11.33 19.72
CA ARG A 105 -6.66 12.12 18.58
C ARG A 105 -5.14 12.07 18.41
N PRO A 106 -4.59 11.72 17.21
CA PRO A 106 -3.20 11.98 16.94
C PRO A 106 -3.00 13.51 16.99
N GLN A 107 -2.31 14.01 18.00
CA GLN A 107 -1.78 15.37 17.91
C GLN A 107 -0.65 15.34 16.89
N GLU A 108 -0.96 15.60 15.64
CA GLU A 108 0.06 16.08 14.71
C GLU A 108 0.39 17.52 15.14
N LYS A 109 1.51 17.68 15.84
CA LYS A 109 2.17 18.97 15.87
C LYS A 109 2.43 19.32 14.42
N SER A 110 1.82 20.41 13.97
CA SER A 110 2.12 21.06 12.70
C SER A 110 3.56 21.57 12.74
N GLY A 111 4.48 20.69 12.48
CA GLY A 111 5.88 20.96 12.24
C GLY A 111 6.18 20.37 10.87
N GLY A 112 6.26 21.25 9.87
CA GLY A 112 6.42 20.87 8.49
C GLY A 112 7.63 19.98 8.27
N MET A 113 7.37 18.72 7.97
CA MET A 113 8.16 17.95 7.04
C MET A 113 7.27 17.71 5.83
N LYS A 114 7.50 18.50 4.78
CA LYS A 114 7.15 18.12 3.41
C LYS A 114 8.05 16.98 2.98
N GLY A 115 7.91 15.81 3.57
CA GLY A 115 8.12 14.58 2.86
C GLY A 115 6.89 14.42 1.98
N GLU A 116 7.07 14.27 0.69
CA GLU A 116 5.99 13.87 -0.20
C GLU A 116 5.36 12.62 0.41
N ARG A 117 4.25 12.79 1.12
CA ARG A 117 3.32 11.71 1.38
C ARG A 117 2.76 11.37 0.00
N ARG A 118 3.39 10.42 -0.68
CA ARG A 118 2.75 9.76 -1.80
C ARG A 118 1.45 9.24 -1.23
N SER A 119 0.35 9.80 -1.70
CA SER A 119 -0.98 9.24 -1.49
C SER A 119 -0.84 7.75 -1.77
N VAL A 120 -1.34 6.90 -0.88
CA VAL A 120 -1.33 5.44 -1.07
C VAL A 120 -2.01 5.04 -2.39
N TYR A 121 -2.71 5.97 -2.98
CA TYR A 121 -3.36 5.96 -4.26
C TYR A 121 -2.83 7.12 -5.10
N ASP A 122 -1.54 7.08 -5.46
CA ASP A 122 -1.02 8.04 -6.43
C ASP A 122 -1.53 7.65 -7.82
N ILE A 123 -2.70 8.18 -8.15
CA ILE A 123 -3.33 8.04 -9.47
C ILE A 123 -2.60 8.92 -10.50
N SER A 124 -1.70 9.78 -10.08
CA SER A 124 -1.37 10.95 -10.87
C SER A 124 -0.37 10.72 -11.98
N THR A 125 0.49 9.71 -11.98
CA THR A 125 1.55 9.64 -13.01
C THR A 125 2.20 8.29 -13.23
N ASP A 126 1.75 7.21 -12.61
CA ASP A 126 2.37 5.90 -12.81
C ASP A 126 2.02 5.38 -14.21
N GLN A 127 2.89 5.64 -15.16
CA GLN A 127 2.97 4.85 -16.37
C GLN A 127 3.32 3.41 -15.96
N ASN A 128 2.81 2.41 -16.70
CA ASN A 128 3.29 1.05 -16.52
C ASN A 128 4.83 1.07 -16.59
N SER A 129 5.48 0.51 -15.61
CA SER A 129 6.94 0.52 -15.49
C SER A 129 7.46 -0.87 -15.15
N ALA A 130 8.71 -1.14 -15.52
CA ALA A 130 9.40 -2.34 -15.05
C ALA A 130 10.08 -2.03 -13.72
N LYS A 131 9.69 -2.74 -12.67
CA LYS A 131 10.17 -2.53 -11.30
C LYS A 131 11.07 -3.69 -10.88
N LEU A 132 12.28 -3.68 -11.38
CA LEU A 132 13.26 -4.73 -11.07
C LEU A 132 13.74 -4.62 -9.62
N GLY A 133 13.58 -5.70 -8.84
CA GLY A 133 14.01 -5.75 -7.43
C GLY A 133 13.03 -5.13 -6.43
N GLU A 134 11.93 -4.54 -6.88
CA GLU A 134 10.85 -4.07 -6.01
C GLU A 134 9.88 -5.20 -5.61
N ALA A 135 9.05 -4.93 -4.62
CA ALA A 135 8.05 -5.90 -4.17
C ALA A 135 6.92 -6.05 -5.21
N ILE A 136 6.56 -7.29 -5.51
CA ILE A 136 5.38 -7.57 -6.34
C ILE A 136 4.12 -7.14 -5.57
N PRO A 137 3.20 -6.38 -6.19
CA PRO A 137 2.00 -5.91 -5.50
C PRO A 137 1.15 -7.03 -4.90
N VAL A 138 0.70 -6.84 -3.66
CA VAL A 138 -0.30 -7.70 -3.01
C VAL A 138 -1.61 -6.93 -2.96
N VAL A 139 -2.61 -7.43 -3.67
CA VAL A 139 -3.92 -6.81 -3.82
C VAL A 139 -4.89 -7.41 -2.80
N TYR A 140 -5.64 -6.57 -2.10
CA TYR A 140 -6.78 -6.96 -1.28
C TYR A 140 -8.02 -6.18 -1.71
N GLY A 141 -9.14 -6.88 -1.77
CA GLY A 141 -10.40 -6.31 -2.22
C GLY A 141 -10.43 -6.01 -3.71
N THR A 142 -11.22 -5.01 -4.10
CA THR A 142 -11.39 -4.53 -5.47
C THR A 142 -10.72 -3.17 -5.65
N VAL A 143 -9.72 -3.09 -6.53
CA VAL A 143 -8.92 -1.88 -6.73
C VAL A 143 -8.75 -1.58 -8.22
N LEU A 144 -8.62 -0.29 -8.55
CA LEU A 144 -8.11 0.15 -9.84
C LEU A 144 -6.61 0.37 -9.72
N MET A 145 -5.83 -0.35 -10.49
CA MET A 145 -4.37 -0.27 -10.39
C MET A 145 -3.70 -0.26 -11.77
N THR A 146 -2.47 0.22 -11.79
CA THR A 146 -1.56 0.15 -12.93
C THR A 146 -0.62 -1.03 -12.71
N PRO A 147 -0.72 -2.12 -13.48
CA PRO A 147 0.17 -3.28 -13.37
C PRO A 147 1.58 -2.96 -13.87
N ASP A 148 2.58 -3.71 -13.40
CA ASP A 148 3.98 -3.52 -13.76
C ASP A 148 4.39 -4.39 -14.94
N TYR A 149 5.33 -3.94 -15.79
CA TYR A 149 5.84 -4.73 -16.90
C TYR A 149 6.64 -5.95 -16.43
N VAL A 150 6.32 -7.11 -16.98
CA VAL A 150 7.06 -8.37 -16.79
C VAL A 150 8.14 -8.51 -17.86
N SER A 151 7.85 -8.07 -19.08
CA SER A 151 8.79 -8.05 -20.20
C SER A 151 8.79 -6.68 -20.86
N GLN A 152 9.82 -6.41 -21.66
CA GLN A 152 9.87 -5.17 -22.43
C GLN A 152 8.67 -5.10 -23.39
N PRO A 153 7.86 -4.05 -23.33
CA PRO A 153 6.82 -3.83 -24.34
C PRO A 153 7.45 -3.63 -25.72
N TYR A 154 6.83 -4.15 -26.74
CA TYR A 154 7.34 -3.96 -28.08
C TYR A 154 6.25 -3.63 -29.08
N THR A 155 6.61 -2.84 -30.09
CA THR A 155 5.75 -2.48 -31.22
C THR A 155 6.12 -3.29 -32.45
N TRP A 156 5.13 -3.59 -33.27
CA TRP A 156 5.34 -4.23 -34.55
C TRP A 156 4.27 -3.77 -35.56
N TYR A 157 4.52 -3.96 -36.85
CA TYR A 157 3.64 -3.54 -37.90
C TYR A 157 3.12 -4.76 -38.67
N SER A 158 1.78 -4.93 -38.70
CA SER A 158 1.16 -5.98 -39.51
C SER A 158 1.14 -5.57 -40.95
N TRP A 159 1.22 -6.58 -41.81
CA TRP A 159 0.93 -6.40 -43.22
C TRP A 159 -0.48 -6.95 -43.49
N SER A 160 -1.45 -6.08 -43.68
CA SER A 160 -2.78 -6.47 -44.08
C SER A 160 -3.18 -5.66 -45.30
N LEU A 161 -3.44 -6.36 -46.39
CA LEU A 161 -4.02 -5.79 -47.60
C LEU A 161 -5.56 -5.77 -47.52
N ALA A 162 -6.14 -5.76 -46.35
CA ALA A 162 -7.58 -5.85 -46.13
C ALA A 162 -8.32 -4.58 -46.55
N ASN A 163 -9.42 -4.79 -47.15
CA ASN A 163 -10.24 -3.95 -48.04
C ASN A 163 -11.06 -2.84 -47.34
N ASN A 164 -10.72 -2.39 -46.13
CA ASN A 164 -11.55 -1.48 -45.35
C ASN A 164 -11.04 -0.02 -45.30
N GLY A 165 -10.35 0.45 -46.30
CA GLY A 165 -9.93 1.86 -46.41
C GLY A 165 -8.80 2.30 -45.48
N GLU A 166 -8.39 1.49 -44.50
CA GLU A 166 -7.31 1.76 -43.58
C GLU A 166 -6.01 0.96 -43.82
N ALA A 167 -5.99 0.07 -44.81
CA ALA A 167 -5.20 -1.16 -44.66
C ALA A 167 -3.95 -1.29 -45.51
N LEU A 168 -3.59 -0.34 -46.31
CA LEU A 168 -2.32 -0.41 -47.06
C LEU A 168 -1.09 -0.06 -46.26
N ASN A 169 -1.25 0.49 -45.03
CA ASN A 169 -0.21 1.25 -44.39
C ASN A 169 0.51 0.52 -43.25
N GLY A 170 0.25 -0.77 -43.04
CA GLY A 170 0.81 -1.50 -41.91
C GLY A 170 0.30 -0.96 -40.58
N ILE A 171 -0.63 -1.68 -39.98
CA ILE A 171 -1.20 -1.30 -38.67
C ILE A 171 -0.14 -1.53 -37.61
N GLN A 172 0.11 -0.53 -36.79
CA GLN A 172 0.99 -0.66 -35.63
C GLN A 172 0.25 -1.38 -34.50
N TYR A 173 0.91 -2.34 -33.91
CA TYR A 173 0.49 -3.00 -32.67
C TYR A 173 1.52 -2.76 -31.57
N LEU A 174 1.02 -2.69 -30.37
CA LEU A 174 1.81 -2.73 -29.14
C LEU A 174 1.42 -3.99 -28.36
N ASP A 175 2.38 -4.84 -28.08
CA ASP A 175 2.22 -6.04 -27.26
C ASP A 175 2.90 -5.82 -25.91
N VAL A 176 2.20 -6.17 -24.84
CA VAL A 176 2.66 -6.01 -23.46
C VAL A 176 2.31 -7.21 -22.59
N LEU A 177 3.20 -7.56 -21.67
CA LEU A 177 2.97 -8.53 -20.60
C LEU A 177 3.13 -7.84 -19.26
N LEU A 178 2.10 -7.89 -18.44
CA LEU A 178 1.97 -7.14 -17.20
C LEU A 178 1.74 -8.07 -16.01
N CYS A 179 2.32 -7.76 -14.86
CA CYS A 179 2.03 -8.40 -13.58
C CYS A 179 0.95 -7.63 -12.83
N VAL A 180 -0.19 -8.25 -12.59
CA VAL A 180 -1.28 -7.66 -11.80
C VAL A 180 -0.98 -7.76 -10.31
N GLY A 181 -0.35 -8.84 -9.86
CA GLY A 181 0.03 -9.02 -8.46
C GLY A 181 0.13 -10.47 -8.03
N GLN A 182 0.41 -10.65 -6.75
CA GLN A 182 0.56 -11.96 -6.10
C GLN A 182 -0.78 -12.72 -6.03
N GLY A 183 -0.74 -14.04 -6.29
CA GLY A 183 -1.85 -14.97 -6.13
C GLY A 183 -2.92 -14.88 -7.22
N ASN A 184 -4.09 -15.45 -6.94
CA ASN A 184 -5.24 -15.48 -7.84
C ASN A 184 -5.99 -14.15 -7.82
N ILE A 185 -5.98 -13.44 -8.94
CA ILE A 185 -6.67 -12.15 -9.11
C ILE A 185 -7.57 -12.25 -10.34
N ASP A 186 -8.82 -11.80 -10.22
CA ASP A 186 -9.73 -11.61 -11.34
C ASP A 186 -9.68 -10.14 -11.78
N VAL A 187 -9.70 -9.92 -13.08
CA VAL A 187 -9.79 -8.58 -13.70
C VAL A 187 -11.15 -8.49 -14.38
N THR A 188 -11.93 -7.48 -14.02
CA THR A 188 -13.26 -7.23 -14.59
C THR A 188 -13.20 -6.22 -15.72
N ASP A 189 -12.44 -5.15 -15.54
CA ASP A 189 -12.36 -4.04 -16.47
C ASP A 189 -10.90 -3.70 -16.77
N VAL A 190 -10.60 -3.42 -18.04
CA VAL A 190 -9.29 -2.98 -18.49
C VAL A 190 -9.44 -1.62 -19.16
N PHE A 191 -8.55 -0.69 -18.81
CA PHE A 191 -8.54 0.66 -19.35
C PHE A 191 -7.23 0.93 -20.09
N VAL A 192 -7.32 1.68 -21.17
CA VAL A 192 -6.17 2.28 -21.85
C VAL A 192 -6.25 3.79 -21.67
N GLY A 193 -5.32 4.33 -20.88
CA GLY A 193 -5.49 5.66 -20.31
C GLY A 193 -6.72 5.69 -19.40
N ASP A 194 -7.68 6.57 -19.72
CA ASP A 194 -8.96 6.68 -19.01
C ASP A 194 -10.13 6.02 -19.76
N THR A 195 -9.85 5.42 -20.92
CA THR A 195 -10.87 4.80 -21.75
C THR A 195 -11.05 3.33 -21.42
N ASP A 196 -12.27 2.93 -21.08
CA ASP A 196 -12.62 1.52 -20.87
C ASP A 196 -12.53 0.77 -22.21
N VAL A 197 -11.77 -0.32 -22.21
CA VAL A 197 -11.58 -1.17 -23.40
C VAL A 197 -12.90 -1.74 -23.93
N ALA A 198 -13.88 -1.99 -23.06
CA ALA A 198 -15.20 -2.46 -23.48
C ALA A 198 -15.97 -1.46 -24.34
N THR A 199 -15.63 -0.16 -24.29
CA THR A 199 -16.25 0.89 -25.09
C THR A 199 -15.58 1.09 -26.45
N LEU A 200 -14.40 0.48 -26.65
CA LEU A 200 -13.66 0.58 -27.91
C LEU A 200 -14.22 -0.40 -28.96
N PRO A 201 -14.05 -0.09 -30.28
CA PRO A 201 -14.39 -1.03 -31.32
C PRO A 201 -13.66 -2.37 -31.15
N SER A 202 -14.35 -3.46 -31.50
CA SER A 202 -13.79 -4.81 -31.41
C SER A 202 -12.44 -4.93 -32.15
N GLY A 203 -11.45 -5.55 -31.49
CA GLY A 203 -10.12 -5.77 -32.05
C GLY A 203 -9.16 -4.58 -31.95
N VAL A 204 -9.55 -3.46 -31.32
CA VAL A 204 -8.62 -2.36 -31.00
C VAL A 204 -7.72 -2.76 -29.86
N VAL A 205 -8.28 -3.37 -28.84
CA VAL A 205 -7.53 -3.95 -27.73
C VAL A 205 -7.99 -5.38 -27.52
N SER A 206 -7.07 -6.33 -27.51
CA SER A 206 -7.30 -7.70 -27.09
C SER A 206 -6.44 -8.00 -25.87
N TRP A 207 -7.01 -8.63 -24.87
CA TRP A 207 -6.29 -8.99 -23.66
C TRP A 207 -6.74 -10.34 -23.10
N GLN A 208 -5.87 -10.97 -22.36
CA GLN A 208 -6.14 -12.21 -21.65
C GLN A 208 -5.43 -12.25 -20.32
N LEU A 209 -6.11 -12.78 -19.31
CA LEU A 209 -5.60 -12.98 -17.97
C LEU A 209 -5.06 -14.40 -17.82
N PHE A 210 -3.90 -14.53 -17.17
CA PHE A 210 -3.26 -15.80 -16.88
C PHE A 210 -3.02 -15.91 -15.37
N LYS A 211 -3.76 -16.80 -14.72
CA LYS A 211 -3.62 -17.09 -13.29
C LYS A 211 -2.41 -17.98 -13.03
N PRO A 212 -1.90 -18.09 -11.79
CA PRO A 212 -0.71 -18.89 -11.46
C PRO A 212 -0.73 -20.33 -11.98
N SER A 213 -1.91 -20.99 -11.95
CA SER A 213 -2.10 -22.33 -12.48
C SER A 213 -2.04 -22.44 -14.00
N GLN A 214 -2.20 -21.33 -14.73
CA GLN A 214 -2.31 -21.30 -16.17
C GLN A 214 -0.97 -21.03 -16.87
N HIS A 215 -0.16 -20.11 -16.36
CA HIS A 215 1.09 -19.70 -17.02
C HIS A 215 2.32 -20.51 -16.58
N ASN A 216 2.25 -21.22 -15.45
CA ASN A 216 3.37 -22.03 -14.95
C ASN A 216 3.36 -23.50 -15.45
N SER A 217 2.38 -23.86 -16.28
CA SER A 217 2.17 -25.25 -16.66
C SER A 217 2.82 -25.66 -17.98
N THR A 218 2.95 -24.73 -18.96
CA THR A 218 3.45 -25.08 -20.30
C THR A 218 4.10 -23.86 -20.97
N MET A 219 5.27 -24.09 -21.61
CA MET A 219 5.94 -23.05 -22.39
C MET A 219 5.05 -22.57 -23.55
N GLY A 220 5.00 -21.25 -23.75
CA GLY A 220 4.25 -20.64 -24.87
C GLY A 220 2.74 -20.59 -24.66
N THR A 221 2.23 -20.89 -23.46
CA THR A 221 0.79 -20.82 -23.17
C THR A 221 0.24 -19.41 -23.43
N ILE A 222 0.97 -18.38 -23.03
CA ILE A 222 0.58 -16.97 -23.25
C ILE A 222 0.61 -16.65 -24.74
N ALA A 223 1.69 -16.99 -25.43
CA ALA A 223 1.84 -16.78 -26.87
C ALA A 223 0.76 -17.54 -27.67
N ALA A 224 0.46 -18.78 -27.28
CA ALA A 224 -0.59 -19.58 -27.94
C ALA A 224 -1.99 -18.93 -27.78
N ALA A 225 -2.30 -18.45 -26.60
CA ALA A 225 -3.60 -17.82 -26.32
C ALA A 225 -3.76 -16.45 -26.97
N MET A 226 -2.68 -15.66 -27.04
CA MET A 226 -2.69 -14.34 -27.67
C MET A 226 -2.57 -14.37 -29.21
N GLY A 227 -2.29 -15.55 -29.76
CA GLY A 227 -2.16 -15.78 -31.20
C GLY A 227 -0.76 -15.49 -31.76
N SER A 228 -0.58 -15.78 -33.03
CA SER A 228 0.70 -15.66 -33.74
C SER A 228 1.27 -14.24 -33.66
N GLY A 229 2.57 -14.14 -33.42
CA GLY A 229 3.29 -12.86 -33.31
C GLY A 229 3.25 -12.20 -31.94
N PHE A 230 2.60 -12.79 -30.95
CA PHE A 230 2.80 -12.39 -29.55
C PHE A 230 4.01 -13.16 -28.99
N PHE A 231 4.94 -12.44 -28.41
CA PHE A 231 6.15 -13.01 -27.83
C PHE A 231 6.32 -12.50 -26.40
N GLU A 232 6.63 -13.43 -25.48
CA GLU A 232 6.74 -13.13 -24.04
C GLU A 232 8.03 -12.38 -23.68
N ASN A 233 9.07 -12.51 -24.52
CA ASN A 233 10.37 -11.90 -24.25
C ASN A 233 11.00 -11.38 -25.55
N VAL A 234 10.96 -10.05 -25.74
CA VAL A 234 11.55 -9.36 -26.90
C VAL A 234 12.50 -8.30 -26.39
N ILE A 235 13.69 -8.25 -26.99
CA ILE A 235 14.69 -7.18 -26.74
C ILE A 235 14.76 -6.31 -27.99
N THR A 236 14.52 -5.01 -27.84
CA THR A 236 14.71 -4.04 -28.91
C THR A 236 16.13 -3.49 -28.89
N SER A 237 16.83 -3.55 -30.02
CA SER A 237 18.14 -2.97 -30.19
C SER A 237 18.05 -1.44 -30.15
N THR A 238 18.94 -0.80 -29.39
CA THR A 238 19.04 0.66 -29.30
C THR A 238 19.92 1.24 -30.41
N GLU A 239 20.66 0.40 -31.13
CA GLU A 239 21.60 0.84 -32.18
C GLU A 239 20.88 1.18 -33.49
N VAL A 240 19.73 0.53 -33.76
CA VAL A 240 18.92 0.81 -34.94
C VAL A 240 17.86 1.83 -34.62
N SER A 241 18.05 3.03 -35.17
CA SER A 241 17.08 4.13 -35.03
C SER A 241 16.98 4.86 -36.37
N ASN A 242 15.94 4.56 -37.15
CA ASN A 242 15.62 5.25 -38.41
C ASN A 242 16.81 5.35 -39.41
N GLN A 243 17.47 4.24 -39.69
CA GLN A 243 18.57 4.17 -40.65
C GLN A 243 18.05 4.29 -42.07
N GLU A 244 18.41 5.35 -42.79
CA GLU A 244 17.93 5.58 -44.17
C GLU A 244 18.58 4.61 -45.15
N LEU A 245 17.78 4.10 -46.08
CA LEU A 245 18.15 3.24 -47.21
C LEU A 245 17.70 3.91 -48.50
N PRO A 246 18.32 5.04 -48.94
CA PRO A 246 17.80 5.86 -50.02
C PRO A 246 17.99 5.23 -51.41
N ASP A 247 19.09 4.55 -51.64
CA ASP A 247 19.48 4.10 -52.97
C ASP A 247 19.77 2.60 -53.04
N GLN A 248 19.86 2.09 -54.28
CA GLN A 248 20.29 0.72 -54.54
C GLN A 248 21.65 0.44 -53.89
N ASN A 249 21.75 -0.73 -53.20
CA ASN A 249 22.90 -1.18 -52.41
C ASN A 249 23.18 -0.31 -51.19
N SER A 250 22.35 0.66 -50.84
CA SER A 250 22.47 1.38 -49.56
C SER A 250 22.25 0.45 -48.37
N SER A 251 23.09 0.63 -47.36
CA SER A 251 23.08 -0.19 -46.18
C SER A 251 23.69 0.63 -45.02
N ALA A 252 23.11 0.50 -43.85
CA ALA A 252 23.60 1.18 -42.65
C ALA A 252 24.70 0.41 -41.88
N GLY A 253 25.10 -0.77 -42.37
CA GLY A 253 26.07 -1.63 -41.69
C GLY A 253 25.41 -2.74 -40.87
N TYR A 254 26.22 -3.45 -40.06
CA TYR A 254 25.72 -4.49 -39.15
C TYR A 254 25.45 -3.91 -37.79
N PHE A 255 24.30 -4.29 -37.23
CA PHE A 255 23.89 -3.91 -35.86
C PHE A 255 23.59 -5.15 -35.03
N ALA A 256 23.90 -5.10 -33.74
CA ALA A 256 23.61 -6.18 -32.79
C ALA A 256 22.11 -6.26 -32.49
N THR A 257 21.57 -7.50 -32.44
CA THR A 257 20.17 -7.73 -32.07
C THR A 257 19.88 -7.50 -30.58
N GLY A 258 20.91 -7.49 -29.72
CA GLY A 258 20.79 -7.30 -28.29
C GLY A 258 22.14 -7.25 -27.59
N LYS A 259 22.12 -7.03 -26.29
CA LYS A 259 23.32 -7.01 -25.44
C LYS A 259 24.00 -8.39 -25.34
N PRO A 260 25.28 -8.47 -24.94
CA PRO A 260 25.97 -9.72 -24.64
C PRO A 260 25.12 -10.66 -23.75
N GLY A 261 25.13 -11.96 -24.06
CA GLY A 261 24.36 -12.98 -23.38
C GLY A 261 22.92 -13.19 -23.89
N ALA A 262 22.32 -12.23 -24.61
CA ALA A 262 20.99 -12.39 -25.20
C ALA A 262 21.05 -13.31 -26.45
N LYS A 263 20.23 -14.35 -26.48
CA LYS A 263 20.21 -15.32 -27.61
C LYS A 263 18.77 -15.58 -28.06
N GLY A 264 18.59 -15.68 -29.37
CA GLY A 264 17.30 -16.03 -29.96
C GLY A 264 17.48 -16.66 -31.34
N SER A 265 16.55 -17.53 -31.70
CA SER A 265 16.47 -18.15 -33.03
C SER A 265 15.61 -17.31 -34.00
N ARG A 266 14.98 -16.26 -33.53
CA ARG A 266 14.15 -15.35 -34.34
C ARG A 266 14.48 -13.91 -34.00
N PHE A 267 14.49 -13.08 -35.04
CA PHE A 267 14.60 -11.63 -34.88
C PHE A 267 13.67 -10.92 -35.85
N GLN A 268 13.35 -9.67 -35.55
CA GLN A 268 12.47 -8.84 -36.36
C GLN A 268 13.17 -7.58 -36.85
N ILE A 269 12.86 -7.19 -38.07
CA ILE A 269 13.25 -5.90 -38.65
C ILE A 269 12.00 -5.10 -39.01
N ASP A 270 11.98 -3.81 -38.68
CA ASP A 270 10.92 -2.88 -39.04
C ASP A 270 11.39 -1.99 -40.21
N LEU A 271 10.69 -2.07 -41.33
CA LEU A 271 10.92 -1.20 -42.49
C LEU A 271 9.74 -0.25 -42.65
N ILE A 272 10.04 1.02 -42.87
CA ILE A 272 9.06 2.09 -43.05
C ILE A 272 9.40 2.89 -44.29
N CYS A 273 8.39 3.13 -45.14
CA CYS A 273 8.44 4.14 -46.22
C CYS A 273 7.60 5.34 -45.73
N PRO A 274 8.22 6.38 -45.15
CA PRO A 274 7.50 7.43 -44.42
C PRO A 274 6.57 8.28 -45.31
N SER A 275 6.92 8.45 -46.58
CA SER A 275 6.12 9.21 -47.53
C SER A 275 5.43 8.32 -48.60
N GLY A 276 5.15 7.05 -48.25
CA GLY A 276 4.54 6.08 -49.13
C GLY A 276 5.53 5.29 -50.01
N LEU A 277 4.97 4.29 -50.70
CA LEU A 277 5.72 3.45 -51.62
C LEU A 277 4.91 3.37 -52.94
N PHE A 278 5.28 4.19 -53.91
CA PHE A 278 4.58 4.33 -55.18
C PHE A 278 5.47 4.87 -56.29
N PHE A 279 5.01 4.72 -57.51
CA PHE A 279 5.60 5.40 -58.59
C PHE A 279 4.51 6.20 -59.37
N VAL A 280 4.89 7.25 -60.09
CA VAL A 280 3.97 8.06 -60.89
C VAL A 280 4.21 7.76 -62.36
N ASP A 281 3.14 7.35 -63.07
CA ASP A 281 3.21 7.09 -64.51
C ASP A 281 3.48 8.41 -65.25
N ALA A 282 4.48 8.37 -66.13
CA ALA A 282 4.90 9.54 -66.90
C ALA A 282 3.87 10.01 -67.94
N ASN A 283 2.92 9.14 -68.33
CA ASN A 283 1.97 9.43 -69.36
C ASN A 283 0.67 10.07 -68.87
N ASN A 284 0.24 9.75 -67.64
CA ASN A 284 -1.05 10.18 -67.10
C ASN A 284 -1.00 10.77 -65.72
N ASP A 285 0.19 10.93 -65.15
CA ASP A 285 0.44 11.38 -63.78
C ASP A 285 -0.29 10.54 -62.67
N ASP A 286 -0.70 9.31 -63.01
CA ASP A 286 -1.34 8.41 -62.05
C ASP A 286 -0.33 7.84 -61.04
N ILE A 287 -0.78 7.70 -59.81
CA ILE A 287 -0.01 7.05 -58.75
C ILE A 287 -0.22 5.55 -58.83
N ASP A 288 0.83 4.81 -59.10
CA ASP A 288 0.82 3.35 -59.25
C ASP A 288 1.50 2.64 -58.06
N PRO A 289 1.02 1.41 -57.73
CA PRO A 289 1.66 0.56 -56.74
C PRO A 289 3.11 0.26 -57.10
N TYR A 290 3.93 0.10 -56.06
CA TYR A 290 5.34 -0.22 -56.24
C TYR A 290 5.78 -1.28 -55.25
N SER A 291 6.82 -2.03 -55.59
CA SER A 291 7.47 -2.98 -54.67
C SER A 291 8.95 -2.73 -54.52
N ARG A 292 9.50 -3.15 -53.41
CA ARG A 292 10.87 -2.93 -53.03
C ARG A 292 11.43 -4.16 -52.36
N ASP A 293 12.59 -4.64 -52.85
CA ASP A 293 13.32 -5.79 -52.26
C ASP A 293 14.48 -5.35 -51.42
N PHE A 294 14.61 -6.03 -50.25
CA PHE A 294 15.70 -5.83 -49.32
C PHE A 294 16.35 -7.17 -49.00
N ARG A 295 17.67 -7.22 -49.01
CA ARG A 295 18.44 -8.35 -48.51
C ARG A 295 18.74 -8.12 -47.05
N VAL A 296 18.34 -9.05 -46.22
CA VAL A 296 18.68 -9.13 -44.82
C VAL A 296 19.83 -10.12 -44.70
N ASP A 297 21.00 -9.64 -44.31
CA ASP A 297 22.16 -10.46 -44.03
C ASP A 297 22.34 -10.56 -42.50
N TRP A 298 22.58 -11.75 -41.99
CA TRP A 298 22.86 -11.94 -40.58
C TRP A 298 23.98 -12.92 -40.30
N GLN A 299 24.76 -12.64 -39.27
CA GLN A 299 25.89 -13.44 -38.81
C GLN A 299 25.88 -13.54 -37.30
N GLU A 300 26.34 -14.64 -36.76
CA GLU A 300 26.48 -14.79 -35.32
C GLU A 300 27.45 -13.76 -34.75
N MET A 301 27.15 -13.24 -33.56
CA MET A 301 27.96 -12.28 -32.83
C MET A 301 28.29 -12.86 -31.46
N ASP A 302 29.56 -12.84 -31.08
CA ASP A 302 29.98 -13.25 -29.74
C ASP A 302 29.70 -12.15 -28.68
N ASP A 303 30.00 -12.45 -27.42
CA ASP A 303 29.77 -11.51 -26.33
C ASP A 303 30.82 -10.36 -26.26
N ASN A 304 31.83 -10.39 -27.15
CA ASN A 304 32.83 -9.33 -27.34
C ASN A 304 32.55 -8.49 -28.60
N ASP A 305 31.35 -8.58 -29.16
CA ASP A 305 30.89 -7.88 -30.37
C ASP A 305 31.60 -8.29 -31.67
N ASN A 306 32.29 -9.43 -31.71
CA ASN A 306 32.90 -9.96 -32.93
C ASN A 306 31.89 -10.77 -33.73
N GLN A 307 31.85 -10.55 -35.04
CA GLN A 307 31.08 -11.37 -35.97
C GLN A 307 31.83 -12.68 -36.22
N ILE A 308 31.15 -13.81 -36.01
CA ILE A 308 31.72 -15.16 -36.14
C ILE A 308 30.87 -16.07 -37.00
N GLY A 309 31.49 -17.06 -37.64
CA GLY A 309 30.81 -18.09 -38.41
C GLY A 309 30.29 -17.63 -39.79
N THR A 310 29.21 -18.25 -40.25
CA THR A 310 28.66 -18.09 -41.59
C THR A 310 27.72 -16.91 -41.68
N VAL A 311 27.78 -16.15 -42.77
CA VAL A 311 26.79 -15.14 -43.10
C VAL A 311 25.58 -15.83 -43.78
N TYR A 312 24.41 -15.60 -43.28
CA TYR A 312 23.13 -16.02 -43.84
C TYR A 312 22.43 -14.83 -44.50
N SER A 313 21.60 -15.10 -45.50
CA SER A 313 20.88 -14.06 -46.21
C SER A 313 19.45 -14.48 -46.55
N GLN A 314 18.53 -13.54 -46.49
CA GLN A 314 17.14 -13.68 -46.94
C GLN A 314 16.68 -12.39 -47.62
N THR A 315 15.95 -12.52 -48.76
CA THR A 315 15.29 -11.37 -49.37
C THR A 315 13.89 -11.22 -48.78
N VAL A 316 13.54 -9.97 -48.44
CA VAL A 316 12.18 -9.59 -48.02
C VAL A 316 11.66 -8.48 -48.91
N THR A 317 10.37 -8.46 -49.18
CA THR A 317 9.74 -7.53 -50.13
C THR A 317 8.71 -6.67 -49.42
N MET A 318 8.84 -5.35 -49.53
CA MET A 318 7.76 -4.40 -49.26
C MET A 318 7.03 -4.13 -50.57
N SER A 319 5.69 -4.27 -50.56
CA SER A 319 4.89 -4.12 -51.81
C SER A 319 3.57 -3.44 -51.48
N THR A 320 3.15 -2.49 -52.31
CA THR A 320 1.84 -1.87 -52.28
C THR A 320 0.89 -2.41 -53.35
N PHE A 321 1.30 -3.44 -54.06
CA PHE A 321 0.40 -4.16 -54.98
C PHE A 321 -0.66 -4.90 -54.16
N ALA A 322 -1.92 -4.45 -54.29
CA ALA A 322 -3.07 -5.08 -53.66
C ALA A 322 -4.23 -5.22 -54.69
N PRO A 323 -4.95 -6.34 -54.68
CA PRO A 323 -5.92 -6.64 -55.74
C PRO A 323 -7.10 -5.67 -55.87
N ASN A 324 -7.34 -4.79 -54.91
CA ASN A 324 -8.54 -3.93 -54.87
C ASN A 324 -8.28 -2.50 -54.40
N VAL A 325 -7.11 -1.91 -54.68
CA VAL A 325 -6.84 -0.51 -54.35
C VAL A 325 -7.49 0.40 -55.36
N THR A 326 -8.68 0.89 -55.06
CA THR A 326 -9.41 1.85 -55.92
C THR A 326 -9.01 3.31 -55.67
N ASN A 327 -8.54 3.62 -54.46
CA ASN A 327 -8.06 4.94 -54.09
C ASN A 327 -6.53 4.96 -54.08
N ARG A 328 -5.91 5.34 -55.15
CA ARG A 328 -4.44 5.37 -55.31
C ARG A 328 -3.74 6.42 -54.45
N ALA A 329 -4.45 7.44 -53.99
CA ALA A 329 -3.89 8.44 -53.06
C ALA A 329 -3.40 7.84 -51.72
N VAL A 330 -3.94 6.67 -51.34
CA VAL A 330 -3.49 5.91 -50.14
C VAL A 330 -2.05 5.44 -50.29
N LEU A 331 -1.53 5.23 -51.48
CA LEU A 331 -0.14 4.81 -51.71
C LEU A 331 0.89 5.85 -51.29
N ALA A 332 0.49 7.13 -51.24
CA ALA A 332 1.31 8.23 -50.76
C ALA A 332 1.33 8.36 -49.20
N SER A 333 0.57 7.53 -48.50
CA SER A 333 0.59 7.47 -47.03
C SER A 333 1.75 6.57 -46.53
N PRO A 334 2.26 6.75 -45.29
CA PRO A 334 3.35 5.94 -44.78
C PRO A 334 3.05 4.43 -44.83
N VAL A 335 3.96 3.63 -45.35
CA VAL A 335 3.88 2.17 -45.44
C VAL A 335 4.86 1.56 -44.45
N ARG A 336 4.39 0.64 -43.61
CA ARG A 336 5.18 0.05 -42.50
C ARG A 336 5.02 -1.47 -42.50
N ARG A 337 6.12 -2.20 -42.27
CA ARG A 337 6.06 -3.66 -42.13
C ARG A 337 7.15 -4.17 -41.18
N THR A 338 6.78 -5.11 -40.31
CA THR A 338 7.72 -5.94 -39.56
C THR A 338 7.92 -7.26 -40.27
N PHE A 339 9.17 -7.65 -40.50
CA PHE A 339 9.56 -8.95 -41.01
C PHE A 339 10.17 -9.79 -39.89
N THR A 340 9.68 -11.00 -39.70
CA THR A 340 10.26 -11.96 -38.73
C THR A 340 11.16 -12.90 -39.53
N ILE A 341 12.42 -12.96 -39.14
CA ILE A 341 13.44 -13.83 -39.71
C ILE A 341 13.68 -14.97 -38.68
N THR A 342 13.68 -16.20 -39.20
CA THR A 342 14.01 -17.38 -38.40
C THR A 342 15.42 -17.85 -38.77
N ALA A 343 16.30 -17.78 -37.77
CA ALA A 343 17.67 -18.21 -37.93
C ALA A 343 17.84 -19.72 -37.64
N VAL A 344 18.94 -20.30 -38.10
CA VAL A 344 19.20 -21.75 -38.04
C VAL A 344 19.47 -22.25 -36.60
N LYS A 345 19.80 -21.36 -35.69
CA LYS A 345 20.07 -21.67 -34.27
C LYS A 345 19.75 -20.46 -33.38
N SER A 346 19.75 -20.66 -32.09
CA SER A 346 19.64 -19.59 -31.11
C SER A 346 21.02 -18.98 -30.88
N ALA A 347 21.16 -17.69 -31.20
CA ALA A 347 22.38 -16.93 -31.01
C ALA A 347 22.08 -15.42 -30.87
N ARG A 348 23.09 -14.65 -30.50
CA ARG A 348 23.11 -13.21 -30.70
C ARG A 348 23.51 -12.94 -32.15
N TRP A 349 22.84 -12.03 -32.84
CA TRP A 349 23.02 -11.82 -34.27
C TRP A 349 23.50 -10.40 -34.56
N ALA A 350 24.44 -10.27 -35.50
CA ALA A 350 24.73 -9.03 -36.21
C ALA A 350 23.87 -9.03 -37.47
N VAL A 351 23.03 -8.04 -37.66
CA VAL A 351 22.06 -7.94 -38.76
C VAL A 351 22.36 -6.70 -39.60
N LYS A 352 22.28 -6.88 -40.92
CA LYS A 352 22.43 -5.81 -41.90
C LYS A 352 21.30 -5.88 -42.89
N VAL A 353 20.72 -4.72 -43.23
CA VAL A 353 19.70 -4.60 -44.27
C VAL A 353 20.26 -3.82 -45.46
N THR A 354 20.12 -4.38 -46.64
CA THR A 354 20.59 -3.77 -47.88
C THR A 354 19.43 -3.65 -48.89
N ARG A 355 19.20 -2.48 -49.43
CA ARG A 355 18.24 -2.27 -50.49
C ARG A 355 18.76 -2.82 -51.82
N LEU A 356 17.98 -3.63 -52.53
CA LEU A 356 18.46 -4.33 -53.71
C LEU A 356 18.15 -3.61 -55.01
N ASP A 357 17.04 -2.92 -55.12
CA ASP A 357 16.60 -2.31 -56.34
C ASP A 357 16.77 -0.78 -56.37
N ALA A 358 16.88 -0.24 -57.57
CA ALA A 358 17.04 1.18 -57.80
C ALA A 358 15.80 1.98 -57.38
N ALA A 359 15.94 3.26 -57.12
CA ALA A 359 14.81 4.17 -56.90
C ALA A 359 13.85 4.14 -58.11
N PRO A 360 12.55 4.43 -57.90
CA PRO A 360 11.63 4.58 -59.03
C PRO A 360 12.20 5.59 -60.04
N ARG A 361 12.07 5.23 -61.32
CA ARG A 361 12.63 6.05 -62.41
C ARG A 361 12.07 7.46 -62.47
N PRO A 362 12.70 8.27 -63.23
CA PRO A 362 13.29 9.51 -62.75
C PRO A 362 12.23 10.45 -62.29
N GLN A 363 12.32 10.91 -61.07
CA GLN A 363 11.70 12.11 -60.55
C GLN A 363 10.20 12.04 -60.18
N LYS A 364 9.50 10.95 -60.46
CA LYS A 364 8.08 10.81 -60.12
C LYS A 364 7.85 9.55 -59.29
N GLY A 365 7.53 9.73 -57.98
CA GLY A 365 7.23 8.65 -57.06
C GLY A 365 8.08 8.74 -55.79
N ASN A 366 7.79 7.86 -54.81
CA ASN A 366 8.51 7.76 -53.55
C ASN A 366 8.81 6.29 -53.20
N SER A 367 10.04 6.10 -52.75
CA SER A 367 10.52 4.80 -52.28
C SER A 367 11.60 4.92 -51.20
N LEU A 368 11.76 6.11 -50.62
CA LEU A 368 12.62 6.28 -49.46
C LEU A 368 12.18 5.28 -48.40
N THR A 369 13.11 4.46 -47.96
CA THR A 369 12.86 3.45 -46.93
C THR A 369 13.80 3.69 -45.76
N VAL A 370 13.26 3.50 -44.59
CA VAL A 370 13.96 3.64 -43.31
C VAL A 370 13.92 2.29 -42.60
N TRP A 371 15.05 1.81 -42.17
CA TRP A 371 15.14 0.72 -41.22
C TRP A 371 14.92 1.28 -39.82
N ALA A 372 13.71 1.11 -39.26
CA ALA A 372 13.24 1.80 -38.09
C ALA A 372 13.51 1.03 -36.79
N GLY A 373 13.65 -0.29 -36.85
CA GLY A 373 13.85 -1.10 -35.65
C GLY A 373 14.43 -2.48 -35.91
N LEU A 374 15.15 -2.99 -34.93
CA LEU A 374 15.68 -4.35 -34.88
C LEU A 374 15.32 -4.95 -33.51
N LYS A 375 14.76 -6.16 -33.49
CA LYS A 375 14.32 -6.81 -32.25
C LYS A 375 14.76 -8.27 -32.23
N LEU A 376 15.21 -8.75 -31.09
CA LEU A 376 15.52 -10.15 -30.82
C LEU A 376 14.37 -10.79 -30.04
N ILE A 377 13.85 -11.89 -30.54
CA ILE A 377 12.93 -12.72 -29.78
C ILE A 377 13.79 -13.72 -29.00
N VAL A 378 13.86 -13.55 -27.68
CA VAL A 378 14.75 -14.32 -26.84
C VAL A 378 14.18 -15.73 -26.64
N ASP A 379 15.00 -16.74 -26.93
CA ASP A 379 14.66 -18.12 -26.65
C ASP A 379 14.95 -18.42 -25.17
N ASN A 380 13.93 -18.84 -24.46
CA ASN A 380 14.10 -19.31 -23.08
C ASN A 380 14.59 -20.76 -23.08
N ALA A 381 15.69 -21.04 -22.42
CA ALA A 381 16.23 -22.39 -22.28
C ALA A 381 15.31 -23.33 -21.46
N ALA A 382 14.41 -22.77 -20.69
CA ALA A 382 13.41 -23.48 -19.88
C ALA A 382 12.07 -22.71 -19.95
N THR A 383 10.99 -23.39 -19.59
CA THR A 383 9.67 -22.77 -19.43
C THR A 383 9.78 -21.63 -18.40
N PRO A 384 9.36 -20.40 -18.76
CA PRO A 384 9.35 -19.30 -17.80
C PRO A 384 8.49 -19.67 -16.59
N VAL A 385 9.06 -19.54 -15.39
CA VAL A 385 8.35 -19.72 -14.14
C VAL A 385 8.14 -18.36 -13.51
N TYR A 386 6.93 -17.83 -13.65
CA TYR A 386 6.58 -16.51 -13.13
C TYR A 386 6.20 -16.52 -11.64
N GLY A 387 6.14 -17.71 -11.01
CA GLY A 387 5.76 -17.86 -9.61
C GLY A 387 4.25 -17.74 -9.37
N ASN A 388 3.88 -17.39 -8.15
CA ASN A 388 2.47 -17.31 -7.75
C ASN A 388 1.88 -15.92 -8.04
N VAL A 389 1.87 -15.51 -9.32
CA VAL A 389 1.39 -14.19 -9.77
C VAL A 389 0.32 -14.32 -10.83
N THR A 390 -0.55 -13.33 -10.94
CA THR A 390 -1.49 -13.19 -12.04
C THR A 390 -0.91 -12.24 -13.08
N LEU A 391 -0.88 -12.68 -14.35
CA LEU A 391 -0.38 -11.93 -15.48
C LEU A 391 -1.51 -11.49 -16.41
N LEU A 392 -1.35 -10.31 -17.01
CA LEU A 392 -2.20 -9.79 -18.07
C LEU A 392 -1.36 -9.63 -19.33
N ALA A 393 -1.69 -10.35 -20.40
CA ALA A 393 -1.17 -10.09 -21.73
C ALA A 393 -2.15 -9.21 -22.50
N ALA A 394 -1.66 -8.17 -23.16
CA ALA A 394 -2.51 -7.30 -23.97
C ALA A 394 -1.82 -6.94 -25.29
N ARG A 395 -2.63 -6.85 -26.33
CA ARG A 395 -2.28 -6.36 -27.67
C ARG A 395 -3.15 -5.17 -27.99
N ILE A 396 -2.53 -4.04 -28.29
CA ILE A 396 -3.20 -2.78 -28.60
C ILE A 396 -2.92 -2.43 -30.07
N LYS A 397 -3.98 -2.25 -30.84
CA LYS A 397 -3.93 -1.81 -32.21
C LYS A 397 -4.00 -0.28 -32.27
N ALA A 398 -3.04 0.35 -32.92
CA ALA A 398 -3.10 1.80 -33.17
C ALA A 398 -4.35 2.12 -33.99
N SER A 399 -5.22 2.96 -33.42
CA SER A 399 -6.46 3.39 -34.06
C SER A 399 -6.74 4.85 -33.75
N ARG A 400 -7.56 5.50 -34.59
CA ARG A 400 -7.97 6.90 -34.38
C ARG A 400 -8.68 7.13 -33.03
N GLY A 401 -9.28 6.09 -32.46
CA GLY A 401 -9.99 6.16 -31.20
C GLY A 401 -9.09 6.23 -29.94
N LEU A 402 -7.79 5.94 -30.06
CA LEU A 402 -6.85 5.93 -28.92
C LEU A 402 -6.03 7.22 -28.79
N GLY A 403 -6.22 8.22 -29.72
CA GLY A 403 -5.41 9.44 -29.74
C GLY A 403 -4.00 9.22 -30.28
N THR A 404 -3.36 10.30 -30.74
CA THR A 404 -2.07 10.23 -31.45
C THR A 404 -0.84 10.29 -30.54
N ASP A 405 -0.98 10.72 -29.27
CA ASP A 405 0.15 11.04 -28.38
C ASP A 405 0.03 10.46 -26.97
N ALA A 406 -0.91 9.57 -26.70
CA ALA A 406 -1.04 9.02 -25.36
C ALA A 406 0.08 8.02 -25.08
N ALA A 407 0.92 8.32 -24.11
CA ALA A 407 1.66 7.30 -23.38
C ALA A 407 0.62 6.24 -22.94
N ILE A 408 0.69 5.06 -23.58
CA ILE A 408 -0.34 4.03 -23.38
C ILE A 408 -0.15 3.46 -21.98
N ARG A 409 -0.99 3.90 -21.04
CA ARG A 409 -1.06 3.38 -19.69
C ARG A 409 -2.21 2.40 -19.58
N ILE A 410 -1.90 1.15 -19.24
CA ILE A 410 -2.93 0.14 -18.99
C ILE A 410 -3.24 0.15 -17.49
N ARG A 411 -4.52 0.29 -17.16
CA ARG A 411 -5.05 0.12 -15.81
C ARG A 411 -6.04 -1.02 -15.78
N VAL A 412 -6.15 -1.67 -14.63
CA VAL A 412 -7.06 -2.79 -14.44
C VAL A 412 -7.86 -2.65 -13.16
N LYS A 413 -9.13 -2.98 -13.22
CA LYS A 413 -9.95 -3.20 -12.03
C LYS A 413 -9.81 -4.65 -11.61
N ALA A 414 -9.11 -4.85 -10.50
CA ALA A 414 -8.65 -6.15 -10.04
C ALA A 414 -9.29 -6.52 -8.71
N THR A 415 -9.71 -7.77 -8.54
CA THR A 415 -10.24 -8.30 -7.28
C THR A 415 -9.53 -9.60 -6.92
N ARG A 416 -9.00 -9.68 -5.70
CA ARG A 416 -8.28 -10.85 -5.20
C ARG A 416 -9.23 -11.98 -4.83
N ARG A 417 -8.78 -13.23 -5.07
CA ARG A 417 -9.40 -14.43 -4.49
C ARG A 417 -8.65 -14.86 -3.24
N LEU A 418 -9.38 -15.07 -2.16
CA LEU A 418 -8.85 -15.52 -0.88
C LEU A 418 -9.70 -16.65 -0.31
N PRO A 419 -9.10 -17.57 0.46
CA PRO A 419 -9.85 -18.48 1.30
C PRO A 419 -10.41 -17.74 2.53
N PRO A 420 -11.51 -18.19 3.13
CA PRO A 420 -11.97 -17.65 4.41
C PRO A 420 -10.95 -17.90 5.54
N PRO A 421 -11.07 -17.24 6.72
CA PRO A 421 -10.13 -17.40 7.82
C PRO A 421 -9.90 -18.85 8.26
N THR A 422 -10.92 -19.70 8.15
CA THR A 422 -10.84 -21.14 8.43
C THR A 422 -10.09 -21.95 7.38
N GLY A 423 -9.75 -21.35 6.23
CA GLY A 423 -9.15 -22.05 5.08
C GLY A 423 -10.23 -22.60 4.13
N GLY A 424 -9.80 -23.30 3.09
CA GLY A 424 -10.69 -23.88 2.10
C GLY A 424 -10.56 -23.26 0.72
N THR A 425 -11.65 -23.26 -0.07
CA THR A 425 -11.64 -22.79 -1.46
C THR A 425 -11.57 -21.27 -1.55
N GLU A 426 -10.68 -20.76 -2.41
CA GLU A 426 -10.58 -19.33 -2.69
C GLU A 426 -11.82 -18.80 -3.43
N ALA A 427 -12.34 -17.68 -2.95
CA ALA A 427 -13.41 -16.93 -3.59
C ALA A 427 -13.02 -15.45 -3.74
N LEU A 428 -13.71 -14.69 -4.58
CA LEU A 428 -13.55 -13.24 -4.61
C LEU A 428 -13.81 -12.67 -3.22
N SER A 429 -12.89 -11.90 -2.71
CA SER A 429 -12.99 -11.36 -1.35
C SER A 429 -12.65 -9.88 -1.30
N THR A 430 -13.50 -9.15 -0.59
CA THR A 430 -13.28 -7.76 -0.16
C THR A 430 -13.24 -7.67 1.37
N SER A 431 -13.18 -8.82 2.05
CA SER A 431 -13.21 -8.94 3.50
C SER A 431 -11.86 -8.62 4.14
N GLY A 432 -11.84 -7.71 5.11
CA GLY A 432 -10.66 -7.46 5.93
C GLY A 432 -10.22 -8.68 6.74
N ALA A 433 -11.15 -9.52 7.20
CA ALA A 433 -10.84 -10.74 7.95
C ALA A 433 -10.13 -11.79 7.08
N ASP A 434 -10.53 -11.93 5.80
CA ASP A 434 -9.85 -12.81 4.85
C ASP A 434 -8.43 -12.30 4.54
N ALA A 435 -8.29 -10.97 4.36
CA ALA A 435 -7.00 -10.32 4.14
C ALA A 435 -6.06 -10.49 5.34
N PHE A 436 -6.57 -10.32 6.56
CA PHE A 436 -5.82 -10.53 7.81
C PHE A 436 -5.29 -11.97 7.91
N ALA A 437 -6.17 -12.95 7.67
CA ALA A 437 -5.79 -14.35 7.68
C ALA A 437 -4.74 -14.68 6.61
N ASP A 438 -4.87 -14.13 5.40
CA ASP A 438 -3.90 -14.33 4.32
C ASP A 438 -2.52 -13.77 4.70
N VAL A 439 -2.43 -12.54 5.18
CA VAL A 439 -1.15 -11.94 5.63
C VAL A 439 -0.51 -12.78 6.73
N TYR A 440 -1.28 -13.33 7.66
CA TYR A 440 -0.73 -14.10 8.76
C TYR A 440 -0.17 -15.47 8.33
N VAL A 441 -0.87 -16.17 7.40
CA VAL A 441 -0.48 -17.53 7.01
C VAL A 441 0.40 -17.61 5.75
N ASN A 442 0.44 -16.56 4.93
CA ASN A 442 1.12 -16.60 3.64
C ASN A 442 2.63 -16.74 3.80
N THR A 443 3.21 -17.71 3.08
CA THR A 443 4.65 -18.08 3.16
C THR A 443 5.55 -17.24 2.25
N VAL A 444 4.98 -16.46 1.32
CA VAL A 444 5.74 -15.68 0.33
C VAL A 444 5.93 -14.24 0.79
N TYR A 445 4.85 -13.60 1.26
CA TYR A 445 4.86 -12.18 1.63
C TYR A 445 4.26 -11.91 3.03
N GLY A 446 3.81 -12.93 3.72
CA GLY A 446 3.19 -12.83 5.04
C GLY A 446 4.09 -13.33 6.18
N ALA A 447 3.47 -13.62 7.32
CA ALA A 447 4.18 -14.09 8.52
C ALA A 447 4.62 -15.57 8.42
N ALA A 448 4.15 -16.32 7.45
CA ALA A 448 4.38 -17.77 7.30
C ALA A 448 4.01 -18.58 8.57
N ARG A 449 3.02 -18.12 9.33
CA ARG A 449 2.58 -18.81 10.55
C ARG A 449 1.50 -19.83 10.25
N PRO A 450 1.47 -20.94 10.99
CA PRO A 450 0.42 -21.94 10.80
C PRO A 450 -0.96 -21.37 11.20
N ARG A 451 -1.99 -21.80 10.50
CA ARG A 451 -3.37 -21.36 10.77
C ARG A 451 -3.86 -21.75 12.17
N SER A 452 -3.26 -22.73 12.82
CA SER A 452 -3.55 -23.11 14.21
C SER A 452 -3.18 -22.03 15.23
N GLU A 453 -2.28 -21.11 14.85
CA GLU A 453 -1.90 -19.93 15.65
C GLU A 453 -2.75 -18.69 15.34
N LEU A 454 -3.86 -18.87 14.62
CA LEU A 454 -4.79 -17.81 14.26
C LEU A 454 -6.15 -18.06 14.92
N ASP A 455 -6.73 -17.05 15.56
CA ASP A 455 -8.08 -17.11 16.10
C ASP A 455 -9.13 -17.05 14.98
N THR A 456 -9.31 -18.19 14.34
CA THR A 456 -10.21 -18.32 13.19
C THR A 456 -11.68 -18.15 13.59
N ALA A 457 -12.04 -18.38 14.85
CA ALA A 457 -13.40 -18.21 15.35
C ALA A 457 -13.75 -16.72 15.42
N THR A 458 -12.92 -15.92 16.07
CA THR A 458 -13.09 -14.45 16.13
C THR A 458 -13.07 -13.84 14.72
N LEU A 459 -12.12 -14.22 13.87
CA LEU A 459 -12.06 -13.70 12.50
C LEU A 459 -13.29 -14.08 11.66
N THR A 460 -13.87 -15.26 11.88
CA THR A 460 -15.09 -15.67 11.18
C THR A 460 -16.30 -14.85 11.64
N SER A 461 -16.38 -14.54 12.94
CA SER A 461 -17.40 -13.62 13.47
C SER A 461 -17.23 -12.23 12.86
N LEU A 462 -16.00 -11.67 12.91
CA LEU A 462 -15.69 -10.36 12.35
C LEU A 462 -15.93 -10.29 10.83
N ARG A 463 -15.68 -11.38 10.11
CA ARG A 463 -16.01 -11.46 8.68
C ARG A 463 -17.51 -11.25 8.42
N SER A 464 -18.37 -11.77 9.28
CA SER A 464 -19.81 -11.57 9.22
C SER A 464 -20.20 -10.16 9.68
N ASP A 465 -19.63 -9.71 10.80
CA ASP A 465 -19.95 -8.42 11.43
C ASP A 465 -19.54 -7.26 10.52
N TRP A 466 -18.34 -7.32 9.91
CA TRP A 466 -17.87 -6.30 8.96
C TRP A 466 -18.61 -6.33 7.60
N GLY A 467 -19.23 -7.42 7.25
CA GLY A 467 -20.25 -7.65 6.22
C GLY A 467 -20.17 -6.79 4.96
N SER A 468 -20.84 -5.64 4.99
CA SER A 468 -20.95 -4.72 3.87
C SER A 468 -19.77 -3.74 3.72
N TYR A 469 -18.89 -3.65 4.73
CA TYR A 469 -17.71 -2.80 4.70
C TYR A 469 -16.51 -3.55 4.11
N GLN A 470 -15.87 -2.93 3.13
CA GLN A 470 -14.84 -3.57 2.34
C GLN A 470 -13.47 -3.04 2.71
N PHE A 471 -12.47 -3.90 2.59
CA PHE A 471 -11.06 -3.53 2.62
C PHE A 471 -10.49 -3.63 1.21
N ASN A 472 -10.21 -2.49 0.58
CA ASN A 472 -9.70 -2.40 -0.79
C ASN A 472 -8.35 -1.67 -0.78
N TYR A 473 -7.25 -2.42 -0.90
CA TYR A 473 -5.91 -1.88 -0.73
C TYR A 473 -4.86 -2.65 -1.54
N VAL A 474 -3.77 -1.97 -1.92
CA VAL A 474 -2.62 -2.58 -2.60
C VAL A 474 -1.35 -2.31 -1.81
N PHE A 475 -0.75 -3.35 -1.29
CA PHE A 475 0.59 -3.26 -0.70
C PHE A 475 1.63 -3.32 -1.83
N ARG A 476 2.40 -2.25 -2.01
CA ARG A 476 3.43 -2.11 -3.05
C ARG A 476 4.84 -2.03 -2.47
N GLU A 477 4.96 -1.79 -1.17
CA GLU A 477 6.22 -1.59 -0.48
C GLU A 477 6.44 -2.68 0.57
N ARG A 478 7.70 -2.85 0.99
CA ARG A 478 8.03 -3.74 2.09
C ARG A 478 7.68 -3.05 3.40
N ILE A 479 6.77 -3.66 4.13
CA ILE A 479 6.35 -3.22 5.47
C ILE A 479 6.45 -4.39 6.44
N THR A 480 6.39 -4.12 7.74
CA THR A 480 6.33 -5.21 8.72
C THR A 480 4.99 -5.93 8.66
N VAL A 481 4.98 -7.21 9.01
CA VAL A 481 3.72 -7.98 9.09
C VAL A 481 2.75 -7.32 10.08
N TRP A 482 3.26 -6.80 11.19
CA TRP A 482 2.45 -6.10 12.18
C TRP A 482 1.75 -4.87 11.59
N ASP A 483 2.47 -4.04 10.85
CA ASP A 483 1.91 -2.87 10.19
C ASP A 483 0.90 -3.26 9.09
N ALA A 484 1.14 -4.37 8.38
CA ALA A 484 0.19 -4.89 7.40
C ALA A 484 -1.12 -5.32 8.06
N LEU A 485 -1.04 -6.11 9.15
CA LEU A 485 -2.22 -6.55 9.91
C LEU A 485 -2.98 -5.35 10.47
N ARG A 486 -2.27 -4.37 11.00
CA ARG A 486 -2.85 -3.14 11.53
C ARG A 486 -3.51 -2.28 10.45
N THR A 487 -2.88 -2.13 9.29
CA THR A 487 -3.47 -1.45 8.13
C THR A 487 -4.80 -2.08 7.72
N ILE A 488 -4.92 -3.42 7.82
CA ILE A 488 -6.13 -4.15 7.47
C ILE A 488 -7.23 -3.93 8.50
N THR A 489 -6.91 -3.87 9.79
CA THR A 489 -7.90 -3.79 10.87
C THR A 489 -8.37 -2.36 11.17
N THR A 490 -7.52 -1.36 10.92
CA THR A 490 -7.81 0.06 11.19
C THR A 490 -9.15 0.54 10.64
N PRO A 491 -9.53 0.27 9.36
CA PRO A 491 -10.80 0.74 8.80
C PRO A 491 -12.04 0.25 9.56
N PHE A 492 -11.91 -0.82 10.33
CA PHE A 492 -12.99 -1.45 11.08
C PHE A 492 -12.97 -1.10 12.57
N GLY A 493 -12.14 -0.14 12.97
CA GLY A 493 -11.99 0.20 14.39
C GLY A 493 -11.48 -0.98 15.23
N ALA A 494 -10.57 -1.78 14.66
CA ALA A 494 -10.02 -2.98 15.27
C ALA A 494 -8.49 -2.97 15.27
N GLU A 495 -7.87 -3.74 16.16
CA GLU A 495 -6.40 -3.88 16.27
C GLU A 495 -6.00 -5.35 16.34
N PRO A 496 -4.85 -5.72 15.76
CA PRO A 496 -4.27 -7.04 15.98
C PRO A 496 -3.98 -7.26 17.47
N LEU A 497 -4.37 -8.41 18.00
CA LEU A 497 -4.18 -8.76 19.41
C LEU A 497 -3.53 -10.13 19.54
N PRO A 498 -2.26 -10.22 19.95
CA PRO A 498 -1.65 -11.49 20.33
C PRO A 498 -2.17 -11.94 21.70
N VAL A 499 -2.82 -13.10 21.75
CA VAL A 499 -3.29 -13.73 22.97
C VAL A 499 -2.48 -15.00 23.19
N GLY A 500 -1.43 -14.92 23.99
CA GLY A 500 -0.46 -16.00 24.13
C GLY A 500 0.24 -16.32 22.82
N ALA A 501 0.07 -17.54 22.30
CA ALA A 501 0.63 -17.97 21.02
C ALA A 501 -0.33 -17.75 19.84
N VAL A 502 -1.54 -17.25 20.07
CA VAL A 502 -2.60 -17.11 19.05
C VAL A 502 -2.76 -15.65 18.68
N MET A 503 -2.78 -15.35 17.38
CA MET A 503 -3.09 -14.03 16.85
C MET A 503 -4.60 -13.88 16.70
N SER A 504 -5.16 -12.89 17.38
CA SER A 504 -6.57 -12.50 17.34
C SER A 504 -6.73 -11.04 16.91
N VAL A 505 -7.94 -10.51 17.01
CA VAL A 505 -8.29 -9.13 16.71
C VAL A 505 -9.18 -8.58 17.82
N ALA A 506 -8.79 -7.47 18.41
CA ALA A 506 -9.63 -6.70 19.33
C ALA A 506 -10.41 -5.64 18.55
N GLN A 507 -11.72 -5.65 18.66
CA GLN A 507 -12.57 -4.62 18.08
C GLN A 507 -13.15 -3.73 19.18
N ASP A 508 -13.12 -2.43 18.94
CA ASP A 508 -13.78 -1.45 19.79
C ASP A 508 -15.27 -1.38 19.44
N LYS A 509 -16.07 -1.99 20.30
CA LYS A 509 -17.54 -2.07 20.19
C LYS A 509 -18.21 -2.03 21.56
N VAL A 510 -19.53 -2.00 21.60
CA VAL A 510 -20.30 -2.06 22.84
C VAL A 510 -19.88 -3.28 23.67
N LYS A 511 -19.55 -3.05 24.93
CA LYS A 511 -19.17 -4.09 25.89
C LYS A 511 -20.23 -4.20 26.98
N SER A 512 -20.98 -5.29 26.99
CA SER A 512 -22.05 -5.53 27.96
C SER A 512 -21.51 -5.97 29.34
N VAL A 513 -20.40 -6.71 29.38
CA VAL A 513 -19.84 -7.30 30.58
C VAL A 513 -18.63 -6.49 31.08
N ARG A 514 -18.50 -6.34 32.40
CA ARG A 514 -17.27 -5.87 33.05
C ARG A 514 -16.38 -7.07 33.31
N SER A 515 -15.17 -7.05 32.75
CA SER A 515 -14.21 -8.14 32.91
C SER A 515 -13.61 -8.18 34.32
N MET A 516 -13.52 -7.00 34.97
CA MET A 516 -12.92 -6.87 36.31
C MET A 516 -13.51 -5.69 37.08
N LEU A 517 -13.47 -5.79 38.42
CA LEU A 517 -13.79 -4.72 39.36
C LEU A 517 -12.54 -4.31 40.12
N PHE A 518 -12.16 -3.02 40.01
CA PHE A 518 -11.09 -2.42 40.77
C PHE A 518 -11.66 -1.49 41.86
N THR A 519 -11.14 -1.63 43.06
CA THR A 519 -11.55 -0.85 44.21
C THR A 519 -10.32 -0.40 45.01
N ASP A 520 -10.52 0.37 46.09
CA ASP A 520 -9.44 0.72 47.01
C ASP A 520 -8.70 -0.51 47.63
N ALA A 521 -9.30 -1.70 47.51
CA ALA A 521 -8.72 -2.92 48.08
C ALA A 521 -7.68 -3.58 47.15
N ASN A 522 -7.79 -3.39 45.83
CA ASN A 522 -6.89 -4.00 44.84
C ASN A 522 -6.22 -3.00 43.90
N ILE A 523 -6.39 -1.71 44.15
CA ILE A 523 -5.56 -0.64 43.55
C ILE A 523 -4.45 -0.33 44.55
N ILE A 524 -3.18 -0.36 44.13
CA ILE A 524 -2.05 -0.03 45.00
C ILE A 524 -2.16 1.42 45.48
N ALA A 525 -2.11 1.62 46.80
CA ALA A 525 -2.36 2.92 47.39
C ALA A 525 -1.40 4.00 46.85
N GLY A 526 -1.96 5.12 46.42
CA GLY A 526 -1.23 6.26 45.87
C GLY A 526 -0.81 6.13 44.41
N SER A 527 -1.09 5.01 43.72
CA SER A 527 -0.74 4.81 42.28
C SER A 527 -1.75 5.41 41.34
N MET A 528 -3.00 5.65 41.77
CA MET A 528 -4.07 6.10 40.89
C MET A 528 -3.91 7.55 40.46
N THR A 529 -3.91 7.77 39.17
CA THR A 529 -3.90 9.08 38.50
C THR A 529 -5.10 9.20 37.59
N VAL A 530 -5.79 10.35 37.62
CA VAL A 530 -6.89 10.68 36.76
C VAL A 530 -6.50 11.91 35.92
N THR A 531 -6.50 11.75 34.60
CA THR A 531 -6.19 12.83 33.65
C THR A 531 -7.42 13.18 32.84
N TYR A 532 -7.66 14.48 32.65
CA TYR A 532 -8.73 14.99 31.79
C TYR A 532 -8.13 15.70 30.59
N SER A 533 -8.68 15.42 29.40
CA SER A 533 -8.38 16.17 28.18
C SER A 533 -9.44 17.21 27.93
N PHE A 534 -9.01 18.44 27.67
CA PHE A 534 -9.90 19.56 27.31
C PHE A 534 -9.56 20.05 25.91
N ASP A 535 -10.55 20.63 25.22
CA ASP A 535 -10.29 21.25 23.92
C ASP A 535 -9.50 22.56 24.13
N GLU A 536 -8.49 22.76 23.28
CA GLU A 536 -7.73 24.01 23.20
C GLU A 536 -8.43 24.98 22.26
N GLU A 537 -8.14 26.28 22.40
CA GLU A 537 -8.64 27.30 21.49
C GLU A 537 -8.13 27.00 20.06
N GLY A 538 -9.04 26.96 19.08
CA GLY A 538 -8.72 26.59 17.69
C GLY A 538 -8.69 25.08 17.43
N ALA A 539 -9.14 24.24 18.38
CA ALA A 539 -9.33 22.81 18.14
C ALA A 539 -10.27 22.58 16.96
N ALA A 540 -10.03 21.48 16.22
CA ALA A 540 -10.90 21.13 15.11
C ALA A 540 -12.34 20.91 15.59
N ASP A 541 -13.30 21.26 14.74
CA ASP A 541 -14.74 21.15 14.98
C ASP A 541 -15.37 19.92 14.33
N GLY A 542 -14.54 19.02 13.75
CA GLY A 542 -14.97 17.80 13.12
C GLY A 542 -13.81 16.94 12.63
N VAL A 543 -14.15 15.85 11.96
CA VAL A 543 -13.20 14.92 11.34
C VAL A 543 -13.59 14.73 9.88
N GLU A 544 -12.61 14.78 8.97
CA GLU A 544 -12.75 14.53 7.54
C GLU A 544 -11.89 13.35 7.15
N ILE A 545 -12.52 12.33 6.56
CA ILE A 545 -11.85 11.13 6.06
C ILE A 545 -11.76 11.18 4.55
N GLU A 546 -10.53 11.07 4.06
CA GLU A 546 -10.24 10.91 2.64
C GLU A 546 -10.38 9.45 2.24
N TYR A 547 -11.12 9.19 1.14
CA TYR A 547 -11.31 7.86 0.59
C TYR A 547 -11.32 7.90 -0.95
N LEU A 548 -11.17 6.73 -1.60
CA LEU A 548 -11.36 6.59 -3.04
C LEU A 548 -12.79 6.16 -3.37
N ASP A 549 -13.50 6.95 -4.19
CA ASP A 549 -14.81 6.57 -4.67
C ASP A 549 -14.71 5.35 -5.60
N PRO A 550 -15.44 4.25 -5.36
CA PRO A 550 -15.33 3.02 -6.17
C PRO A 550 -15.95 3.17 -7.57
N LYS A 551 -16.65 4.27 -7.87
CA LYS A 551 -17.27 4.52 -9.17
C LYS A 551 -16.25 5.03 -10.18
N ASP A 552 -15.43 5.99 -9.80
CA ASP A 552 -14.47 6.64 -10.67
C ASP A 552 -13.02 6.59 -10.17
N PHE A 553 -12.82 5.99 -8.98
CA PHE A 553 -11.53 5.88 -8.28
C PHE A 553 -10.85 7.23 -8.07
N ARG A 554 -11.65 8.29 -7.89
CA ARG A 554 -11.18 9.61 -7.52
C ARG A 554 -11.21 9.80 -6.02
N GLN A 555 -10.32 10.66 -5.57
CA GLN A 555 -10.24 11.10 -4.19
C GLN A 555 -11.53 11.86 -3.82
N SER A 556 -12.15 11.43 -2.75
CA SER A 556 -13.38 11.99 -2.20
C SER A 556 -13.27 12.11 -0.69
N TYR A 557 -14.12 12.91 -0.07
CA TYR A 557 -14.04 13.23 1.35
C TYR A 557 -15.39 13.00 2.02
N ALA A 558 -15.36 12.53 3.26
CA ALA A 558 -16.52 12.42 4.12
C ALA A 558 -16.22 13.12 5.45
N THR A 559 -17.04 14.10 5.82
CA THR A 559 -16.83 14.94 7.01
C THR A 559 -17.93 14.70 8.04
N TRP A 560 -17.56 14.62 9.31
CA TRP A 560 -18.48 14.58 10.43
C TRP A 560 -18.03 15.50 11.58
N PRO A 561 -18.93 16.36 12.14
CA PRO A 561 -20.27 16.68 11.64
C PRO A 561 -20.23 17.29 10.23
N THR A 562 -21.31 17.17 9.47
CA THR A 562 -21.38 17.64 8.08
C THR A 562 -21.24 19.15 7.92
N ASN A 563 -21.40 19.89 9.00
CA ASN A 563 -21.26 21.35 9.06
C ASN A 563 -19.94 21.82 9.68
N ALA A 564 -18.97 20.93 9.89
CA ALA A 564 -17.66 21.30 10.41
C ALA A 564 -16.96 22.26 9.44
N LEU A 565 -16.33 23.30 10.01
CA LEU A 565 -15.62 24.34 9.26
C LEU A 565 -14.11 24.12 9.23
N ILE A 566 -13.56 23.53 10.29
CA ILE A 566 -12.13 23.28 10.47
C ILE A 566 -11.94 21.82 10.92
N PRO A 567 -12.32 20.82 10.08
CA PRO A 567 -12.16 19.41 10.47
C PRO A 567 -10.70 18.98 10.42
N ASP A 568 -10.32 18.08 11.31
CA ASP A 568 -9.07 17.32 11.17
C ASP A 568 -9.19 16.33 10.03
N LYS A 569 -8.17 16.28 9.19
CA LYS A 569 -8.14 15.43 7.99
C LYS A 569 -7.30 14.19 8.20
N PHE A 570 -7.88 13.04 7.90
CA PHE A 570 -7.20 11.74 7.96
C PHE A 570 -7.39 10.95 6.68
N THR A 571 -6.34 10.23 6.29
CA THR A 571 -6.42 9.20 5.25
C THR A 571 -6.41 7.84 5.92
N VAL A 572 -7.47 7.06 5.71
CA VAL A 572 -7.58 5.71 6.27
C VAL A 572 -7.43 4.69 5.13
N PRO A 573 -6.35 3.88 5.14
CA PRO A 573 -6.10 2.91 4.10
C PRO A 573 -7.25 1.91 3.96
N GLY A 574 -7.65 1.59 2.72
CA GLY A 574 -8.60 0.53 2.43
C GLY A 574 -10.09 0.92 2.48
N ILE A 575 -10.43 2.12 2.93
CA ILE A 575 -11.79 2.64 2.83
C ILE A 575 -12.03 3.14 1.41
N THR A 576 -13.12 2.65 0.78
CA THR A 576 -13.51 3.06 -0.57
C THR A 576 -15.01 3.39 -0.67
N SER A 577 -15.70 3.52 0.46
CA SER A 577 -17.13 3.81 0.52
C SER A 577 -17.39 5.10 1.30
N ALA A 578 -18.21 5.99 0.74
CA ALA A 578 -18.64 7.23 1.41
C ALA A 578 -19.27 6.96 2.76
N THR A 579 -20.13 5.91 2.84
CA THR A 579 -20.80 5.51 4.09
C THR A 579 -19.79 5.05 5.14
N HIS A 580 -18.81 4.21 4.73
CA HIS A 580 -17.76 3.74 5.62
C HIS A 580 -16.87 4.89 6.11
N ALA A 581 -16.49 5.81 5.22
CA ALA A 581 -15.69 6.98 5.56
C ALA A 581 -16.42 7.92 6.51
N ALA A 582 -17.71 8.20 6.26
CA ALA A 582 -18.54 9.05 7.13
C ALA A 582 -18.74 8.44 8.52
N GLU A 583 -18.91 7.14 8.59
CA GLU A 583 -19.07 6.43 9.86
C GLU A 583 -17.76 6.40 10.66
N TYR A 584 -16.64 6.16 9.99
CA TYR A 584 -15.32 6.24 10.63
C TYR A 584 -15.04 7.66 11.15
N ALA A 585 -15.40 8.71 10.38
CA ALA A 585 -15.29 10.10 10.80
C ALA A 585 -16.16 10.37 12.05
N ARG A 586 -17.42 9.88 12.04
CA ARG A 586 -18.36 10.02 13.16
C ARG A 586 -17.79 9.40 14.44
N LEU A 587 -17.37 8.15 14.37
CA LEU A 587 -16.80 7.43 15.53
C LEU A 587 -15.55 8.12 16.07
N THR A 588 -14.65 8.54 15.19
CA THR A 588 -13.43 9.25 15.58
C THR A 588 -13.76 10.56 16.28
N TRP A 589 -14.71 11.33 15.74
CA TRP A 589 -15.17 12.56 16.34
C TRP A 589 -15.86 12.32 17.69
N GLN A 590 -16.79 11.36 17.78
CA GLN A 590 -17.47 11.06 19.04
C GLN A 590 -16.51 10.59 20.13
N ARG A 591 -15.49 9.79 19.79
CA ARG A 591 -14.45 9.41 20.76
C ARG A 591 -13.71 10.63 21.30
N SER A 592 -13.30 11.55 20.43
CA SER A 592 -12.61 12.78 20.85
C SER A 592 -13.47 13.63 21.79
N GLN A 593 -14.80 13.60 21.64
CA GLN A 593 -15.74 14.38 22.46
C GLN A 593 -16.11 13.67 23.77
N LEU A 594 -16.24 12.37 23.79
CA LEU A 594 -16.80 11.63 24.90
C LEU A 594 -15.75 10.86 25.75
N GLN A 595 -14.61 10.47 25.18
CA GLN A 595 -13.54 9.75 25.87
C GLN A 595 -12.44 10.70 26.34
N ARG A 596 -12.77 11.62 27.24
CA ARG A 596 -11.89 12.70 27.72
C ARG A 596 -11.25 12.43 29.07
N LYS A 597 -11.53 11.27 29.67
CA LYS A 597 -11.01 10.91 30.98
C LYS A 597 -10.14 9.66 30.88
N ARG A 598 -8.90 9.76 31.31
CA ARG A 598 -7.96 8.65 31.40
C ARG A 598 -7.61 8.38 32.86
N ILE A 599 -7.48 7.10 33.18
CA ILE A 599 -6.96 6.65 34.48
C ILE A 599 -5.72 5.79 34.26
N THR A 600 -4.81 5.89 35.20
CA THR A 600 -3.66 5.01 35.33
C THR A 600 -3.53 4.61 36.77
N PHE A 601 -3.36 3.34 37.04
CA PHE A 601 -3.14 2.81 38.39
C PHE A 601 -2.35 1.52 38.34
N ASP A 602 -1.72 1.18 39.45
CA ASP A 602 -1.04 -0.09 39.63
C ASP A 602 -1.92 -1.06 40.44
N THR A 603 -1.89 -2.31 40.03
CA THR A 603 -2.55 -3.42 40.73
C THR A 603 -1.58 -4.60 40.81
N GLU A 604 -1.96 -5.65 41.53
CA GLU A 604 -1.18 -6.88 41.58
C GLU A 604 -1.33 -7.69 40.27
N LEU A 605 -0.89 -8.96 40.27
CA LEU A 605 -0.83 -9.82 39.08
C LEU A 605 -2.19 -10.01 38.39
N GLU A 606 -3.31 -9.72 39.08
CA GLU A 606 -4.65 -9.76 38.45
C GLU A 606 -4.79 -8.84 37.24
N GLY A 607 -4.02 -7.76 37.18
CA GLY A 607 -3.95 -6.88 36.01
C GLY A 607 -3.48 -7.58 34.72
N LEU A 608 -2.78 -8.72 34.82
CA LEU A 608 -2.34 -9.50 33.66
C LEU A 608 -3.47 -10.25 32.96
N ILE A 609 -4.62 -10.44 33.60
CA ILE A 609 -5.78 -11.11 33.01
C ILE A 609 -6.46 -10.20 31.99
N LEU A 610 -6.31 -8.88 32.14
CA LEU A 610 -6.95 -7.90 31.30
C LEU A 610 -6.34 -7.87 29.91
N GLN A 611 -7.20 -7.67 28.91
CA GLN A 611 -6.85 -7.50 27.53
C GLN A 611 -7.21 -6.09 27.02
N LEU A 612 -6.58 -5.68 25.94
CA LEU A 612 -6.91 -4.45 25.24
C LEU A 612 -8.42 -4.46 24.86
N GLY A 613 -9.12 -3.40 25.21
CA GLY A 613 -10.55 -3.26 24.94
C GLY A 613 -11.48 -3.87 25.99
N ASP A 614 -10.96 -4.42 27.09
CA ASP A 614 -11.78 -4.90 28.19
C ASP A 614 -12.47 -3.75 28.91
N ARG A 615 -13.74 -3.93 29.25
CA ARG A 615 -14.50 -3.01 30.09
C ARG A 615 -14.26 -3.37 31.56
N ILE A 616 -13.72 -2.41 32.34
CA ILE A 616 -13.50 -2.55 33.77
C ILE A 616 -14.37 -1.58 34.55
N GLY A 617 -14.78 -1.97 35.75
CA GLY A 617 -15.42 -1.10 36.72
C GLY A 617 -14.39 -0.58 37.72
N VAL A 618 -14.37 0.72 37.97
CA VAL A 618 -13.48 1.34 39.00
C VAL A 618 -14.31 2.08 39.99
N SER A 619 -14.14 1.69 41.25
CA SER A 619 -14.70 2.35 42.45
C SER A 619 -13.54 2.79 43.33
N HIS A 620 -13.42 4.09 43.62
CA HIS A 620 -12.32 4.63 44.38
C HIS A 620 -12.75 5.86 45.18
N ASN A 621 -12.32 5.93 46.42
CA ASN A 621 -12.73 6.96 47.36
C ASN A 621 -12.19 8.36 47.02
N LEU A 622 -10.98 8.46 46.43
CA LEU A 622 -10.35 9.74 46.11
C LEU A 622 -11.16 10.60 45.18
N PRO A 623 -11.65 10.11 44.03
CA PRO A 623 -12.55 10.84 43.13
C PRO A 623 -14.03 10.69 43.50
N LYS A 624 -14.37 10.04 44.60
CA LYS A 624 -15.73 9.74 45.09
C LYS A 624 -16.55 8.94 44.07
N TRP A 625 -15.96 7.90 43.50
CA TRP A 625 -16.61 6.98 42.55
C TRP A 625 -17.10 5.72 43.30
N GLY A 626 -18.02 5.86 44.26
CA GLY A 626 -18.51 4.81 45.12
C GLY A 626 -17.57 4.50 46.30
N ASP A 627 -18.03 3.59 47.13
CA ASP A 627 -17.25 2.99 48.22
C ASP A 627 -16.90 1.56 47.79
N GLY A 628 -15.63 1.20 47.85
CA GLY A 628 -15.16 -0.13 47.51
C GLY A 628 -14.41 -0.77 48.67
N GLY A 629 -14.41 -2.09 48.77
CA GLY A 629 -13.74 -2.82 49.83
C GLY A 629 -13.91 -4.32 49.70
N LEU A 630 -13.75 -5.02 50.86
CA LEU A 630 -13.79 -6.48 50.94
C LEU A 630 -14.98 -6.95 51.78
N VAL A 631 -15.58 -8.04 51.32
CA VAL A 631 -16.57 -8.77 52.15
C VAL A 631 -15.80 -9.62 53.16
N ILE A 632 -16.06 -9.39 54.46
CA ILE A 632 -15.35 -10.03 55.57
C ILE A 632 -16.25 -11.07 56.30
N GLY A 633 -17.47 -11.28 55.88
CA GLY A 633 -18.36 -12.28 56.42
C GLY A 633 -19.72 -12.31 55.73
N GLN A 634 -20.40 -13.44 55.83
CA GLN A 634 -21.76 -13.64 55.35
C GLN A 634 -22.62 -14.43 56.33
N SER A 635 -23.84 -14.00 56.56
CA SER A 635 -24.85 -14.73 57.31
C SER A 635 -26.18 -14.66 56.58
N GLY A 636 -26.58 -15.74 55.93
CA GLY A 636 -27.77 -15.77 55.09
C GLY A 636 -27.64 -14.80 53.92
N ASN A 637 -28.54 -13.83 53.84
CA ASN A 637 -28.55 -12.77 52.80
C ASN A 637 -27.84 -11.47 53.30
N THR A 638 -27.22 -11.46 54.49
CA THR A 638 -26.51 -10.32 55.03
C THR A 638 -24.99 -10.47 54.83
N LEU A 639 -24.40 -9.51 54.18
CA LEU A 639 -22.93 -9.40 54.05
C LEU A 639 -22.37 -8.46 55.12
N ALA A 640 -21.24 -8.82 55.67
CA ALA A 640 -20.42 -7.93 56.50
C ALA A 640 -19.26 -7.42 55.65
N VAL A 641 -19.01 -6.11 55.62
CA VAL A 641 -17.92 -5.49 54.88
C VAL A 641 -16.88 -4.85 55.79
N ASP A 642 -15.72 -4.61 55.24
CA ASP A 642 -14.51 -4.16 55.99
C ASP A 642 -14.57 -2.70 56.48
N ARG A 643 -15.64 -1.97 56.06
CA ARG A 643 -15.81 -0.54 56.41
C ARG A 643 -17.25 -0.15 56.63
N ASN A 644 -17.47 0.99 57.33
CA ASN A 644 -18.81 1.59 57.41
C ASN A 644 -19.14 2.25 56.07
N LEU A 645 -20.34 1.98 55.55
CA LEU A 645 -20.87 2.50 54.30
C LEU A 645 -21.74 3.75 54.54
N ASP A 646 -21.77 4.65 53.56
CA ASP A 646 -22.67 5.80 53.59
C ASP A 646 -24.05 5.43 53.03
N TRP A 647 -25.02 5.23 53.90
CA TRP A 647 -26.41 4.89 53.57
C TRP A 647 -27.27 6.12 53.29
N THR A 648 -26.74 7.31 53.36
CA THR A 648 -27.50 8.55 53.08
C THR A 648 -27.77 8.72 51.57
N GLY A 649 -28.88 9.42 51.20
CA GLY A 649 -29.10 9.86 49.83
C GLY A 649 -29.76 8.85 48.89
N GLY A 650 -30.79 8.11 49.33
CA GLY A 650 -31.65 7.30 48.46
C GLY A 650 -31.22 5.84 48.34
N ALA A 651 -31.80 5.15 47.36
CA ALA A 651 -31.58 3.71 47.17
C ALA A 651 -30.12 3.40 46.86
N LYS A 652 -29.58 2.41 47.52
CA LYS A 652 -28.20 1.95 47.39
C LYS A 652 -28.14 0.62 46.63
N GLN A 653 -27.03 0.44 45.94
CA GLN A 653 -26.74 -0.76 45.19
C GLN A 653 -25.33 -1.26 45.54
N ILE A 654 -25.12 -2.55 45.37
CA ILE A 654 -23.84 -3.21 45.49
C ILE A 654 -23.50 -3.99 44.22
N LEU A 655 -22.25 -4.00 43.84
CA LEU A 655 -21.65 -4.92 42.87
C LEU A 655 -20.72 -5.85 43.60
N LEU A 656 -20.66 -7.11 43.22
CA LEU A 656 -19.78 -8.11 43.79
C LEU A 656 -18.91 -8.70 42.70
N ARG A 657 -17.60 -8.80 42.96
CA ARG A 657 -16.66 -9.49 42.09
C ARG A 657 -16.88 -11.00 42.21
N LYS A 658 -17.00 -11.68 41.09
CA LYS A 658 -17.10 -13.14 41.04
C LYS A 658 -15.71 -13.78 41.07
N PRO A 659 -15.58 -15.09 41.37
CA PRO A 659 -14.32 -15.80 41.39
C PRO A 659 -13.55 -15.77 40.07
N ASP A 660 -14.23 -15.61 38.94
CA ASP A 660 -13.65 -15.47 37.60
C ASP A 660 -13.20 -14.04 37.25
N GLY A 661 -13.28 -13.09 38.22
CA GLY A 661 -12.98 -11.68 38.04
C GLY A 661 -14.14 -10.83 37.51
N SER A 662 -15.11 -11.43 36.82
CA SER A 662 -16.28 -10.70 36.31
C SER A 662 -17.15 -10.14 37.46
N VAL A 663 -18.09 -9.26 37.11
CA VAL A 663 -18.86 -8.51 38.09
C VAL A 663 -20.34 -8.86 37.98
N THR A 664 -21.07 -8.89 39.12
CA THR A 664 -22.51 -9.06 39.12
C THR A 664 -23.21 -7.84 38.51
N ASP A 665 -24.48 -8.00 38.15
CA ASP A 665 -25.36 -6.86 37.92
C ASP A 665 -25.55 -6.06 39.21
N PRO A 666 -25.91 -4.75 39.13
CA PRO A 666 -26.19 -3.95 40.32
C PRO A 666 -27.34 -4.52 41.14
N ILE A 667 -27.12 -4.80 42.41
CA ILE A 667 -28.09 -5.36 43.33
C ILE A 667 -28.57 -4.25 44.25
N THR A 668 -29.85 -3.94 44.29
CA THR A 668 -30.42 -2.99 45.25
C THR A 668 -30.41 -3.61 46.64
N VAL A 669 -29.86 -2.89 47.63
CA VAL A 669 -29.63 -3.39 48.97
C VAL A 669 -30.18 -2.44 50.03
N THR A 670 -30.30 -2.95 51.25
CA THR A 670 -30.70 -2.18 52.42
C THR A 670 -29.67 -2.29 53.53
N GLU A 671 -29.66 -1.30 54.40
CA GLU A 671 -28.83 -1.30 55.62
C GLU A 671 -29.22 -2.40 56.58
N GLY A 672 -28.26 -3.09 57.15
CA GLY A 672 -28.49 -4.05 58.26
C GLY A 672 -28.42 -3.40 59.62
N ASP A 673 -28.11 -4.20 60.67
CA ASP A 673 -28.05 -3.73 62.06
C ASP A 673 -26.95 -2.73 62.33
N PHE A 674 -25.93 -2.68 61.48
CA PHE A 674 -24.77 -1.78 61.55
C PHE A 674 -24.45 -1.24 60.15
N PRO A 675 -23.82 -0.05 60.07
CA PRO A 675 -23.46 0.58 58.76
C PRO A 675 -22.55 -0.26 57.85
N ASN A 676 -21.83 -1.24 58.39
CA ASN A 676 -21.04 -2.20 57.64
C ASN A 676 -21.78 -3.52 57.34
N LYS A 677 -23.09 -3.55 57.51
CA LYS A 677 -23.95 -4.70 57.16
C LYS A 677 -24.83 -4.36 55.99
N VAL A 678 -24.73 -5.17 54.94
CA VAL A 678 -25.50 -5.03 53.69
C VAL A 678 -26.46 -6.18 53.56
N VAL A 679 -27.73 -5.90 53.47
CA VAL A 679 -28.79 -6.91 53.32
C VAL A 679 -29.16 -6.99 51.83
N LEU A 680 -28.94 -8.16 51.23
CA LEU A 680 -29.34 -8.50 49.86
C LEU A 680 -30.81 -8.85 49.79
N PRO A 681 -31.49 -8.63 48.67
CA PRO A 681 -32.93 -9.00 48.50
C PRO A 681 -33.18 -10.52 48.46
N GLY A 682 -32.14 -11.32 48.40
CA GLY A 682 -32.15 -12.78 48.34
C GLY A 682 -30.75 -13.36 48.54
N ALA A 683 -30.56 -14.62 48.16
CA ALA A 683 -29.25 -15.24 48.19
C ALA A 683 -28.25 -14.47 47.33
N ALA A 684 -26.96 -14.44 47.74
CA ALA A 684 -25.92 -13.84 46.95
C ALA A 684 -25.86 -14.51 45.53
N PRO A 685 -25.76 -13.73 44.47
CA PRO A 685 -25.76 -14.27 43.09
C PRO A 685 -24.42 -14.90 42.69
N THR A 686 -23.45 -14.88 43.56
CA THR A 686 -22.11 -15.47 43.39
C THR A 686 -21.61 -16.05 44.70
N THR A 687 -20.62 -16.94 44.62
CA THR A 687 -19.89 -17.40 45.80
C THR A 687 -19.20 -16.24 46.49
N ILE A 688 -19.38 -16.10 47.78
CA ILE A 688 -18.74 -15.07 48.58
C ILE A 688 -17.56 -15.72 49.32
N ASN A 689 -16.32 -15.25 49.03
CA ASN A 689 -15.11 -15.66 49.71
C ASN A 689 -14.80 -14.64 50.80
N TYR A 690 -14.69 -15.09 52.05
CA TYR A 690 -14.36 -14.27 53.23
C TYR A 690 -13.49 -15.05 54.24
N ASP A 691 -12.85 -16.12 53.76
CA ASP A 691 -11.91 -16.93 54.54
C ASP A 691 -10.46 -16.65 54.04
N ASN A 692 -9.47 -16.99 54.88
CA ASN A 692 -8.09 -16.75 54.59
C ASN A 692 -7.47 -17.70 53.51
N ASP A 693 -8.25 -18.67 53.05
CA ASP A 693 -7.76 -19.66 52.08
C ASP A 693 -7.97 -19.18 50.63
N ASN A 694 -8.79 -18.15 50.45
CA ASN A 694 -9.12 -17.58 49.13
C ASN A 694 -9.04 -16.05 49.15
N GLU A 695 -8.88 -15.44 48.00
CA GLU A 695 -9.01 -14.00 47.84
C GLU A 695 -10.42 -13.55 48.27
N TYR A 696 -10.48 -12.55 49.14
CA TYR A 696 -11.75 -12.01 49.62
C TYR A 696 -12.58 -11.41 48.46
N THR A 697 -13.89 -11.63 48.49
CA THR A 697 -14.78 -11.01 47.53
C THR A 697 -14.76 -9.49 47.64
N SER A 698 -14.32 -8.81 46.56
CA SER A 698 -14.37 -7.34 46.46
C SER A 698 -15.77 -6.87 46.15
N PHE A 699 -16.13 -5.70 46.66
CA PHE A 699 -17.41 -5.06 46.35
C PHE A 699 -17.23 -3.59 45.98
N ALA A 700 -18.20 -3.06 45.23
CA ALA A 700 -18.43 -1.63 45.09
C ALA A 700 -19.85 -1.29 45.54
N PHE A 701 -19.99 -0.15 46.25
CA PHE A 701 -21.26 0.27 46.85
C PHE A 701 -21.53 1.74 46.55
N GLY A 702 -22.77 2.09 46.29
CA GLY A 702 -23.17 3.47 46.02
C GLY A 702 -24.59 3.61 45.53
N SER A 703 -24.97 4.82 45.09
CA SER A 703 -26.20 5.04 44.34
C SER A 703 -26.02 4.58 42.87
N SER A 704 -27.08 4.49 42.13
CA SER A 704 -27.02 4.14 40.68
C SER A 704 -26.10 5.04 39.87
N THR A 705 -25.83 6.26 40.33
CA THR A 705 -24.94 7.24 39.64
C THR A 705 -23.53 7.30 40.21
N THR A 706 -23.28 6.77 41.40
CA THR A 706 -21.98 6.82 42.07
C THR A 706 -21.36 5.44 42.34
N LEU A 707 -22.03 4.36 41.99
CA LEU A 707 -21.66 2.99 42.30
C LEU A 707 -20.28 2.59 41.76
N VAL A 708 -20.03 2.89 40.52
CA VAL A 708 -18.80 2.55 39.77
C VAL A 708 -18.68 3.41 38.55
N ARG A 709 -17.45 3.63 38.09
CA ARG A 709 -17.19 4.23 36.78
C ARG A 709 -16.60 3.18 35.85
N ASP A 710 -17.13 3.15 34.64
CA ASP A 710 -16.69 2.21 33.63
C ASP A 710 -15.56 2.82 32.78
N PHE A 711 -14.55 1.97 32.53
CA PHE A 711 -13.41 2.33 31.68
C PHE A 711 -13.13 1.18 30.71
N ILE A 712 -12.46 1.51 29.61
CA ILE A 712 -11.93 0.56 28.64
C ILE A 712 -10.42 0.50 28.79
N VAL A 713 -9.88 -0.68 28.96
CA VAL A 713 -8.44 -0.93 29.07
C VAL A 713 -7.76 -0.62 27.75
N ILE A 714 -6.73 0.24 27.81
CA ILE A 714 -5.94 0.61 26.65
C ILE A 714 -4.50 0.08 26.72
N SER A 715 -4.02 -0.23 27.93
CA SER A 715 -2.70 -0.84 28.12
C SER A 715 -2.62 -1.53 29.47
N THR A 716 -1.90 -2.64 29.52
CA THR A 716 -1.46 -3.30 30.75
C THR A 716 0.03 -3.56 30.64
N LYS A 717 0.82 -3.16 31.67
CA LYS A 717 2.29 -3.31 31.68
C LYS A 717 2.76 -3.87 33.00
N PRO A 718 3.47 -5.00 33.03
CA PRO A 718 4.20 -5.41 34.21
C PRO A 718 5.26 -4.32 34.59
N THR A 719 5.24 -3.82 35.83
CA THR A 719 6.12 -2.75 36.30
C THR A 719 7.04 -3.15 37.46
N GLY A 720 6.84 -4.32 38.03
CA GLY A 720 7.63 -4.89 39.11
C GLY A 720 7.53 -6.41 39.13
N GLU A 721 8.02 -7.04 40.20
CA GLU A 721 7.92 -8.51 40.32
C GLU A 721 6.47 -8.99 40.41
N ASN A 722 5.59 -8.22 41.08
CA ASN A 722 4.20 -8.58 41.31
C ASN A 722 3.21 -7.44 41.00
N THR A 723 3.61 -6.43 40.25
CA THR A 723 2.79 -5.26 39.96
C THR A 723 2.57 -5.07 38.47
N VAL A 724 1.36 -4.62 38.12
CA VAL A 724 0.92 -4.34 36.75
C VAL A 724 0.29 -2.95 36.72
N THR A 725 0.81 -2.08 35.87
CA THR A 725 0.18 -0.80 35.60
C THR A 725 -0.94 -1.00 34.56
N VAL A 726 -2.13 -0.57 34.93
CA VAL A 726 -3.32 -0.55 34.06
C VAL A 726 -3.59 0.88 33.64
N GLU A 727 -3.73 1.09 32.34
CA GLU A 727 -4.14 2.36 31.77
C GLU A 727 -5.48 2.17 31.05
N ALA A 728 -6.46 3.03 31.32
CA ALA A 728 -7.79 2.91 30.78
C ALA A 728 -8.45 4.28 30.50
N VAL A 729 -9.38 4.32 29.55
CA VAL A 729 -10.15 5.50 29.16
C VAL A 729 -11.62 5.29 29.53
N ASN A 730 -12.35 6.36 29.84
CA ASN A 730 -13.76 6.22 30.23
C ASN A 730 -14.60 5.56 29.12
N TYR A 731 -15.41 4.59 29.52
CA TYR A 731 -16.37 3.94 28.65
C TYR A 731 -17.57 4.84 28.40
N ALA A 732 -17.88 5.08 27.15
CA ALA A 732 -19.02 5.90 26.70
C ALA A 732 -19.78 5.14 25.62
N PRO A 733 -20.76 4.29 25.97
CA PRO A 733 -21.49 3.45 25.02
C PRO A 733 -22.25 4.27 23.96
N THR A 734 -22.61 5.49 24.26
CA THR A 734 -23.29 6.40 23.32
C THR A 734 -22.46 6.75 22.09
N ILE A 735 -21.16 6.49 22.08
CA ILE A 735 -20.30 6.59 20.88
C ILE A 735 -20.85 5.69 19.77
N PHE A 736 -21.40 4.54 20.13
CA PHE A 736 -21.88 3.53 19.21
C PHE A 736 -23.37 3.70 18.83
N ASP A 737 -24.10 4.63 19.48
CA ASP A 737 -25.51 4.88 19.16
C ASP A 737 -25.66 5.34 17.70
N GLY A 738 -26.42 4.58 16.90
CA GLY A 738 -26.55 4.79 15.46
C GLY A 738 -25.31 4.43 14.64
N ALA A 739 -24.40 3.68 15.23
CA ALA A 739 -23.21 3.15 14.58
C ALA A 739 -23.56 2.05 13.56
N MET A 740 -22.52 1.61 12.84
CA MET A 740 -22.58 0.42 12.00
C MET A 740 -23.07 -0.79 12.82
N SER A 741 -23.93 -1.61 12.23
CA SER A 741 -24.58 -2.74 12.91
C SER A 741 -23.63 -3.76 13.57
N PHE A 742 -22.35 -3.73 13.24
CA PHE A 742 -21.33 -4.60 13.85
C PHE A 742 -20.65 -3.98 15.09
N MET A 743 -21.01 -2.74 15.46
CA MET A 743 -20.47 -2.05 16.64
C MET A 743 -21.49 -1.97 17.80
N ASP A 744 -22.75 -2.30 17.54
CA ASP A 744 -23.83 -2.36 18.54
C ASP A 744 -23.70 -3.56 19.52
#